data_43dc4cd0d424d2b5b0e60c77ffd4e19d
#
_entry.id   43dc4cd0d424d2b5b0e60c77ffd4e19d
#
_cell.length_a   1.000
_cell.length_b   1.000
_cell.length_c   1.000
_cell.angle_alpha   90.00
_cell.angle_beta   90.00
_cell.angle_gamma   90.00
#
_symmetry.space_group_name_H-M   'P 1'
#
loop_
_entity.id
_entity.type
_entity.pdbx_description
1 polymer ?
#
loop_
_entity_poly.entity_id
_entity_poly.type
_entity_poly.pdbx_seq_one_letter_code
_entity_poly.pdbx_strand_id
1 'polypeptide(L)'
;LKKRSIPVFVLIFMLLLSACGPAAAPQPTAEVTAAPTDPPPTPTPTAEPERVLTICLGQEPTTLYRYGSSARAMWSVLEAVYDGPIDTAGYRLQPVILQDLPTPENGGVEVQAVAVQAGDQVVDVDGSLITLEVGARVYPAGCTGPDCAITWDGQQPLEMDQVTLRYSLLPGLLWSDGQPLTAADSVYSFQISADPATPVSRRQIERTADYRQVDETTVEWVGKPGYHPDETSNLFWAPLPEHAWSGMSAGQLLTSEESTTRPLGWGPYMIESWTRGEQISLVANPNYFRASEGLPRFDRLVFRFLGEQADNNLNALLTGACDIVDQTTLLEDNLAELAQLRSEGRLQVLVGQGPEWEQLNFGIRPALYDAGYNMYGGYRQDILSDARLRQAFAHCLDREGLVESLLAGFGQAADALLPADHPLRAADLPGYPYDPARGAELLEQAGWVDHDGDPATPRQASGIPTVLNGTPLSVELLTTNAPQRQASAQYLAENLRACGVDARPRYLTSEELYASGPQGPLFGRQFDLAQFAWQASTGLPCFLFTSEQVPDQGNNWLGVNISGFASEAFDRACAAATSPGATDEDRAEVQRLFNEQLPAIPLYYHLKLAAARPDLCGLSLDTSARSEFANIEALDYGEGCQQ
;
A
#
# COMPACT_ATOMS: atom_id res chain seq x y z
N LEU A 1 12.65 1.64 -57.44
CA LEU A 1 12.96 2.36 -58.71
C LEU A 1 12.96 3.85 -58.50
N LYS A 2 14.09 4.40 -58.93
CA LYS A 2 14.47 5.79 -59.25
C LYS A 2 14.89 6.72 -58.11
N LYS A 3 16.19 6.77 -57.99
CA LYS A 3 17.20 7.81 -57.75
C LYS A 3 16.90 9.18 -58.40
N ARG A 4 17.35 10.26 -57.70
CA ARG A 4 18.10 11.45 -58.18
C ARG A 4 18.31 12.38 -56.99
N SER A 5 19.51 12.58 -56.39
CA SER A 5 20.76 13.27 -56.82
C SER A 5 20.65 14.82 -56.82
N ILE A 6 21.24 15.43 -55.75
CA ILE A 6 22.20 16.55 -55.55
C ILE A 6 22.33 17.59 -56.69
N PRO A 7 22.64 18.93 -56.44
CA PRO A 7 23.93 19.38 -55.92
C PRO A 7 23.95 20.63 -55.00
N VAL A 8 24.90 20.64 -54.09
CA VAL A 8 25.95 21.59 -53.71
C VAL A 8 26.04 22.91 -54.50
N PHE A 9 26.09 24.06 -53.81
CA PHE A 9 26.90 25.20 -54.21
C PHE A 9 27.50 25.95 -53.02
N VAL A 10 28.81 26.01 -53.00
CA VAL A 10 29.73 26.83 -52.20
C VAL A 10 29.87 28.20 -52.87
N LEU A 11 29.91 29.31 -52.10
CA LEU A 11 30.72 30.46 -52.47
C LEU A 11 31.15 31.26 -51.24
N ILE A 12 32.46 31.37 -51.11
CA ILE A 12 33.27 32.23 -50.29
C ILE A 12 33.32 33.64 -50.94
N PHE A 13 33.28 34.73 -50.13
CA PHE A 13 34.02 35.95 -50.47
C PHE A 13 34.45 36.74 -49.24
N MET A 14 35.76 36.86 -49.07
CA MET A 14 36.45 37.85 -48.23
C MET A 14 36.39 39.24 -48.85
N LEU A 15 36.37 40.26 -48.04
CA LEU A 15 37.07 41.55 -48.35
C LEU A 15 37.35 42.33 -47.08
N LEU A 16 38.66 42.51 -46.82
CA LEU A 16 39.29 43.48 -45.92
C LEU A 16 39.31 44.84 -46.58
N LEU A 17 39.07 45.91 -45.84
CA LEU A 17 39.56 47.26 -46.18
C LEU A 17 39.82 48.05 -44.91
N SER A 18 41.07 48.35 -44.68
CA SER A 18 41.64 49.31 -43.73
C SER A 18 41.52 50.72 -44.27
N ALA A 19 41.21 51.67 -43.39
CA ALA A 19 41.42 53.11 -43.69
C ALA A 19 41.98 53.80 -42.44
N CYS A 20 43.23 54.31 -42.56
CA CYS A 20 43.87 55.28 -41.65
C CYS A 20 43.35 56.69 -41.97
N GLY A 21 43.08 57.50 -40.94
CA GLY A 21 42.85 58.96 -41.05
C GLY A 21 43.59 59.69 -39.94
N PRO A 22 44.00 60.93 -40.12
CA PRO A 22 45.16 61.53 -39.44
C PRO A 22 44.88 62.14 -38.08
N ALA A 23 45.97 62.30 -37.32
CA ALA A 23 46.06 62.93 -35.99
C ALA A 23 45.77 64.47 -35.98
N ALA A 24 44.97 64.92 -35.03
CA ALA A 24 44.72 66.26 -34.69
C ALA A 24 45.47 66.70 -33.38
N ALA A 25 46.01 67.88 -33.39
CA ALA A 25 46.88 68.48 -32.32
C ALA A 25 46.14 68.79 -31.01
N PRO A 26 46.84 68.95 -29.92
CA PRO A 26 46.27 69.14 -28.58
C PRO A 26 45.72 70.54 -28.36
N GLN A 27 44.53 70.66 -27.76
CA GLN A 27 43.99 71.87 -27.15
C GLN A 27 44.20 71.91 -25.63
N PRO A 28 44.28 73.13 -25.02
CA PRO A 28 44.70 73.30 -23.64
C PRO A 28 43.61 72.86 -22.64
N THR A 29 44.10 72.31 -21.55
CA THR A 29 43.37 71.81 -20.36
C THR A 29 42.59 72.94 -19.69
N ALA A 30 41.27 72.82 -19.59
CA ALA A 30 40.44 73.52 -18.64
C ALA A 30 40.42 72.76 -17.30
N GLU A 31 40.68 73.43 -16.23
CA GLU A 31 40.63 72.92 -14.88
C GLU A 31 39.20 72.56 -14.49
N VAL A 32 38.90 71.27 -14.38
CA VAL A 32 37.58 70.75 -13.95
C VAL A 32 37.59 70.62 -12.45
N THR A 33 36.82 71.44 -11.79
CA THR A 33 36.46 71.32 -10.38
C THR A 33 35.81 69.98 -10.13
N ALA A 34 36.38 69.15 -9.24
CA ALA A 34 35.87 67.85 -8.90
C ALA A 34 34.46 67.94 -8.27
N ALA A 35 33.48 67.37 -8.94
CA ALA A 35 32.18 67.10 -8.35
C ALA A 35 32.29 65.97 -7.30
N PRO A 36 31.46 65.95 -6.24
CA PRO A 36 31.50 64.89 -5.24
C PRO A 36 31.19 63.53 -5.91
N THR A 37 32.12 62.59 -5.72
CA THR A 37 31.99 61.21 -6.15
C THR A 37 30.86 60.54 -5.34
N ASP A 38 29.80 60.17 -6.00
CA ASP A 38 28.80 59.26 -5.41
C ASP A 38 29.51 57.99 -4.90
N PRO A 39 29.13 57.48 -3.75
CA PRO A 39 29.66 56.20 -3.25
C PRO A 39 29.37 55.09 -4.29
N PRO A 40 30.30 54.14 -4.45
CA PRO A 40 30.07 53.00 -5.37
C PRO A 40 28.76 52.31 -5.00
N PRO A 41 27.96 51.87 -5.97
CA PRO A 41 26.72 51.16 -5.71
C PRO A 41 27.03 49.96 -4.81
N THR A 42 26.32 49.85 -3.72
CA THR A 42 26.34 48.65 -2.85
C THR A 42 26.05 47.45 -3.76
N PRO A 43 26.89 46.39 -3.75
CA PRO A 43 26.61 45.21 -4.56
C PRO A 43 25.21 44.69 -4.19
N THR A 44 24.34 44.64 -5.17
CA THR A 44 23.04 43.96 -5.03
C THR A 44 23.36 42.52 -4.63
N PRO A 45 22.81 41.98 -3.54
CA PRO A 45 23.03 40.60 -3.20
C PRO A 45 22.64 39.75 -4.41
N THR A 46 23.55 38.91 -4.88
CA THR A 46 23.25 37.91 -5.91
C THR A 46 22.18 37.00 -5.31
N ALA A 47 21.02 36.93 -5.95
CA ALA A 47 19.98 35.97 -5.53
C ALA A 47 20.62 34.57 -5.45
N GLU A 48 20.41 33.89 -4.36
CA GLU A 48 20.81 32.48 -4.25
C GLU A 48 20.14 31.70 -5.39
N PRO A 49 20.84 30.72 -5.99
CA PRO A 49 20.25 29.91 -7.05
C PRO A 49 19.05 29.14 -6.50
N GLU A 50 17.95 29.10 -7.27
CA GLU A 50 16.75 28.35 -6.94
C GLU A 50 17.10 26.87 -6.67
N ARG A 51 16.65 26.34 -5.53
CA ARG A 51 16.86 24.93 -5.16
C ARG A 51 15.73 24.11 -5.73
N VAL A 52 16.07 23.19 -6.63
CA VAL A 52 15.11 22.34 -7.34
C VAL A 52 15.34 20.87 -6.99
N LEU A 53 14.27 20.14 -6.67
CA LEU A 53 14.28 18.68 -6.54
C LEU A 53 13.49 18.07 -7.71
N THR A 54 14.11 17.16 -8.45
CA THR A 54 13.49 16.48 -9.59
C THR A 54 13.20 15.02 -9.24
N ILE A 55 11.94 14.65 -9.30
CA ILE A 55 11.43 13.31 -9.00
C ILE A 55 10.93 12.69 -10.31
N CYS A 56 11.43 11.51 -10.65
CA CYS A 56 11.01 10.78 -11.83
C CYS A 56 9.99 9.72 -11.45
N LEU A 57 8.81 9.82 -12.07
CA LEU A 57 7.69 8.89 -11.92
C LEU A 57 7.63 7.94 -13.13
N GLY A 58 7.32 6.68 -12.88
CA GLY A 58 7.04 5.69 -13.91
C GLY A 58 5.70 5.92 -14.60
N GLN A 59 4.76 6.59 -13.94
CA GLN A 59 3.41 6.84 -14.45
C GLN A 59 3.02 8.31 -14.30
N GLU A 60 2.36 8.86 -15.32
CA GLU A 60 1.70 10.16 -15.21
C GLU A 60 0.37 9.99 -14.46
N PRO A 61 0.05 10.83 -13.45
CA PRO A 61 -1.27 10.86 -12.85
C PRO A 61 -2.35 11.19 -13.89
N THR A 62 -3.49 10.52 -13.83
CA THR A 62 -4.64 10.87 -14.70
C THR A 62 -5.34 12.14 -14.22
N THR A 63 -5.30 12.38 -12.91
CA THR A 63 -5.93 13.49 -12.19
C THR A 63 -5.18 13.77 -10.90
N LEU A 64 -5.28 14.99 -10.38
CA LEU A 64 -4.87 15.35 -9.02
C LEU A 64 -6.08 15.62 -8.10
N TYR A 65 -7.31 15.34 -8.58
CA TYR A 65 -8.48 15.41 -7.72
C TYR A 65 -8.53 14.22 -6.77
N ARG A 66 -8.50 14.49 -5.47
CA ARG A 66 -8.39 13.51 -4.39
C ARG A 66 -9.36 12.32 -4.50
N TYR A 67 -10.60 12.56 -4.98
CA TYR A 67 -11.60 11.53 -5.19
C TYR A 67 -11.63 10.96 -6.62
N GLY A 68 -10.76 11.43 -7.50
CA GLY A 68 -10.76 11.04 -8.92
C GLY A 68 -9.97 9.76 -9.23
N SER A 69 -9.07 9.34 -8.35
CA SER A 69 -8.22 8.15 -8.54
C SER A 69 -7.68 7.64 -7.20
N SER A 70 -7.22 6.40 -7.19
CA SER A 70 -6.42 5.82 -6.10
C SER A 70 -4.99 5.48 -6.54
N ALA A 71 -4.58 5.91 -7.74
CA ALA A 71 -3.28 5.58 -8.31
C ALA A 71 -2.13 6.17 -7.48
N ARG A 72 -1.06 5.40 -7.29
CA ARG A 72 0.13 5.81 -6.52
C ARG A 72 0.76 7.08 -7.08
N ALA A 73 0.91 7.19 -8.41
CA ALA A 73 1.46 8.37 -9.06
C ALA A 73 0.70 9.67 -8.71
N MET A 74 -0.62 9.59 -8.49
CA MET A 74 -1.39 10.74 -8.02
C MET A 74 -0.98 11.10 -6.58
N TRP A 75 -0.87 10.10 -5.69
CA TRP A 75 -0.50 10.33 -4.30
C TRP A 75 0.94 10.81 -4.15
N SER A 76 1.89 10.32 -4.96
CA SER A 76 3.27 10.86 -5.00
C SER A 76 3.32 12.37 -5.21
N VAL A 77 2.42 12.92 -6.03
CA VAL A 77 2.31 14.37 -6.24
C VAL A 77 1.48 15.04 -5.15
N LEU A 78 0.39 14.41 -4.70
CA LEU A 78 -0.54 14.99 -3.73
C LEU A 78 0.06 15.13 -2.33
N GLU A 79 1.06 14.34 -1.94
CA GLU A 79 1.80 14.54 -0.68
C GLU A 79 2.49 15.92 -0.61
N ALA A 80 2.90 16.46 -1.75
CA ALA A 80 3.44 17.82 -1.82
C ALA A 80 2.35 18.90 -1.71
N VAL A 81 1.10 18.58 -2.09
CA VAL A 81 -0.03 19.52 -2.11
C VAL A 81 -0.85 19.46 -0.83
N TYR A 82 -0.93 18.28 -0.22
CA TYR A 82 -1.69 18.01 1.01
C TYR A 82 -0.79 17.32 2.03
N ASP A 83 -0.39 18.01 3.06
CA ASP A 83 0.38 17.45 4.18
C ASP A 83 -0.59 16.82 5.19
N GLY A 84 -0.67 15.52 5.20
CA GLY A 84 -1.64 14.76 6.00
C GLY A 84 -3.03 14.62 5.33
N PRO A 85 -4.15 14.77 6.07
CA PRO A 85 -4.40 15.26 7.44
C PRO A 85 -3.94 14.31 8.55
N ILE A 86 -3.85 13.03 8.27
CA ILE A 86 -3.40 11.96 9.14
C ILE A 86 -2.50 11.09 8.29
N ASP A 87 -1.25 10.93 8.70
CA ASP A 87 -0.29 10.06 8.05
C ASP A 87 -0.15 8.74 8.76
N THR A 88 0.49 7.79 8.11
CA THR A 88 0.87 6.54 8.71
C THR A 88 2.39 6.43 8.69
N ALA A 89 2.99 6.22 9.86
CA ALA A 89 4.42 6.00 10.01
C ALA A 89 4.66 4.80 10.93
N GLY A 90 5.36 3.77 10.43
CA GLY A 90 5.59 2.52 11.15
C GLY A 90 4.28 1.86 11.59
N TYR A 91 3.30 1.81 10.71
CA TYR A 91 1.93 1.29 10.96
C TYR A 91 1.15 2.05 12.04
N ARG A 92 1.60 3.22 12.45
CA ARG A 92 0.92 4.06 13.45
C ARG A 92 0.39 5.32 12.79
N LEU A 93 -0.84 5.64 13.11
CA LEU A 93 -1.47 6.88 12.66
C LEU A 93 -0.85 8.07 13.40
N GLN A 94 -0.53 9.12 12.66
CA GLN A 94 0.04 10.37 13.15
C GLN A 94 -0.82 11.54 12.67
N PRO A 95 -1.35 12.36 13.60
CA PRO A 95 -2.04 13.58 13.21
C PRO A 95 -1.04 14.59 12.65
N VAL A 96 -1.36 15.21 11.50
CA VAL A 96 -0.54 16.24 10.86
C VAL A 96 -1.18 17.61 11.01
N ILE A 97 -2.41 17.78 10.51
CA ILE A 97 -3.17 19.03 10.67
C ILE A 97 -4.26 18.94 11.77
N LEU A 98 -4.31 17.82 12.47
CA LEU A 98 -5.13 17.64 13.66
C LEU A 98 -4.29 17.84 14.92
N GLN A 99 -4.90 18.34 16.00
CA GLN A 99 -4.24 18.50 17.29
C GLN A 99 -3.87 17.15 17.90
N ASP A 100 -4.82 16.19 17.85
CA ASP A 100 -4.69 14.82 18.31
C ASP A 100 -5.63 13.90 17.53
N LEU A 101 -5.38 12.59 17.58
CA LEU A 101 -6.37 11.60 17.17
C LEU A 101 -7.40 11.40 18.29
N PRO A 102 -8.69 11.17 17.95
CA PRO A 102 -9.73 10.95 18.96
C PRO A 102 -9.49 9.67 19.75
N THR A 103 -9.46 9.78 21.08
CA THR A 103 -9.43 8.67 22.04
C THR A 103 -10.43 8.91 23.16
N PRO A 104 -10.82 7.85 23.92
CA PRO A 104 -11.64 8.04 25.11
C PRO A 104 -10.94 8.92 26.18
N GLU A 105 -9.62 8.83 26.30
CA GLU A 105 -8.82 9.51 27.32
C GLU A 105 -8.76 11.03 27.08
N ASN A 106 -8.73 11.46 25.80
CA ASN A 106 -8.74 12.89 25.46
C ASN A 106 -10.16 13.46 25.25
N GLY A 107 -11.20 12.61 25.46
CA GLY A 107 -12.60 13.00 25.24
C GLY A 107 -13.00 13.12 23.77
N GLY A 108 -12.13 12.68 22.86
CA GLY A 108 -12.37 12.65 21.41
C GLY A 108 -13.30 11.51 20.98
N VAL A 109 -13.47 10.48 21.82
CA VAL A 109 -14.40 9.36 21.60
C VAL A 109 -15.44 9.36 22.73
N GLU A 110 -16.70 9.38 22.35
CA GLU A 110 -17.82 9.26 23.27
C GLU A 110 -18.77 8.15 22.80
N VAL A 111 -19.17 7.26 23.73
CA VAL A 111 -20.13 6.19 23.44
C VAL A 111 -21.35 6.40 24.31
N GLN A 112 -22.52 6.49 23.71
CA GLN A 112 -23.78 6.68 24.40
C GLN A 112 -24.77 5.58 24.03
N ALA A 113 -25.53 5.09 25.02
CA ALA A 113 -26.67 4.22 24.78
C ALA A 113 -27.84 5.06 24.21
N VAL A 114 -28.32 4.68 23.02
CA VAL A 114 -29.46 5.33 22.35
C VAL A 114 -30.58 4.33 22.13
N ALA A 115 -31.83 4.78 22.40
CA ALA A 115 -32.99 3.96 22.17
C ALA A 115 -33.25 3.83 20.66
N VAL A 116 -33.52 2.62 20.20
CA VAL A 116 -33.83 2.30 18.80
C VAL A 116 -35.15 1.53 18.74
N GLN A 117 -35.87 1.68 17.64
CA GLN A 117 -37.18 1.07 17.39
C GLN A 117 -37.26 0.46 15.98
N ALA A 118 -38.33 -0.30 15.74
CA ALA A 118 -38.58 -0.85 14.42
C ALA A 118 -38.63 0.23 13.35
N GLY A 119 -37.89 0.03 12.25
CA GLY A 119 -37.74 0.97 11.15
C GLY A 119 -36.48 1.84 11.21
N ASP A 120 -35.78 1.91 12.34
CA ASP A 120 -34.55 2.64 12.45
C ASP A 120 -33.39 1.91 11.70
N GLN A 121 -32.48 2.70 11.19
CA GLN A 121 -31.24 2.15 10.59
C GLN A 121 -30.20 1.91 11.66
N VAL A 122 -29.76 0.65 11.78
CA VAL A 122 -28.77 0.20 12.76
C VAL A 122 -27.75 -0.70 12.08
N VAL A 123 -26.62 -0.94 12.74
CA VAL A 123 -25.62 -1.90 12.29
C VAL A 123 -25.82 -3.20 13.06
N ASP A 124 -25.92 -4.31 12.34
CA ASP A 124 -26.12 -5.65 12.90
C ASP A 124 -24.80 -6.31 13.37
N VAL A 125 -24.91 -7.54 13.86
CA VAL A 125 -23.74 -8.32 14.36
C VAL A 125 -22.69 -8.61 13.27
N ASP A 126 -23.09 -8.61 12.00
CA ASP A 126 -22.21 -8.88 10.85
C ASP A 126 -21.62 -7.56 10.27
N GLY A 127 -21.85 -6.43 10.96
CA GLY A 127 -21.38 -5.11 10.54
C GLY A 127 -22.15 -4.54 9.35
N SER A 128 -23.31 -5.12 9.00
CA SER A 128 -24.17 -4.67 7.90
C SER A 128 -25.15 -3.59 8.37
N LEU A 129 -25.35 -2.57 7.53
CA LEU A 129 -26.40 -1.59 7.76
C LEU A 129 -27.76 -2.21 7.43
N ILE A 130 -28.63 -2.31 8.42
CA ILE A 130 -29.98 -2.89 8.26
C ILE A 130 -31.05 -1.91 8.74
N THR A 131 -32.30 -2.13 8.30
CA THR A 131 -33.46 -1.57 8.96
C THR A 131 -33.87 -2.51 10.10
N LEU A 132 -33.97 -2.01 11.32
CA LEU A 132 -34.28 -2.81 12.50
C LEU A 132 -35.70 -3.39 12.39
N GLU A 133 -35.76 -4.72 12.34
CA GLU A 133 -37.02 -5.49 12.31
C GLU A 133 -36.95 -6.65 13.31
N VAL A 134 -38.10 -7.20 13.66
CA VAL A 134 -38.17 -8.40 14.52
C VAL A 134 -37.40 -9.55 13.90
N GLY A 135 -36.51 -10.12 14.68
CA GLY A 135 -35.61 -11.19 14.23
C GLY A 135 -34.19 -10.70 13.88
N ALA A 136 -33.94 -9.38 13.83
CA ALA A 136 -32.60 -8.87 13.61
C ALA A 136 -31.65 -9.26 14.75
N ARG A 137 -30.42 -9.68 14.39
CA ARG A 137 -29.34 -9.94 15.35
C ARG A 137 -28.50 -8.68 15.54
N VAL A 138 -28.43 -8.18 16.76
CA VAL A 138 -27.78 -6.92 17.07
C VAL A 138 -27.02 -6.98 18.40
N TYR A 139 -26.10 -6.05 18.61
CA TYR A 139 -25.44 -5.82 19.87
C TYR A 139 -26.21 -4.77 20.67
N PRO A 140 -26.79 -5.12 21.84
CA PRO A 140 -27.37 -4.11 22.73
C PRO A 140 -26.29 -3.22 23.35
N ALA A 141 -26.64 -2.08 23.89
CA ALA A 141 -25.72 -1.14 24.51
C ALA A 141 -24.81 -1.80 25.55
N GLY A 142 -23.49 -1.50 25.46
CA GLY A 142 -22.44 -2.10 26.28
C GLY A 142 -22.02 -3.52 25.87
N CYS A 143 -22.56 -4.04 24.78
CA CYS A 143 -22.19 -5.34 24.21
C CYS A 143 -21.18 -5.15 23.07
N THR A 144 -19.97 -5.72 23.22
CA THR A 144 -18.88 -5.57 22.24
C THR A 144 -18.46 -6.89 21.59
N GLY A 145 -19.20 -7.98 21.81
CA GLY A 145 -18.81 -9.29 21.30
C GLY A 145 -19.98 -10.26 21.08
N PRO A 146 -19.73 -11.38 20.40
CA PRO A 146 -20.77 -12.31 19.97
C PRO A 146 -21.55 -12.96 21.10
N ASP A 147 -20.97 -13.08 22.30
CA ASP A 147 -21.59 -13.75 23.45
C ASP A 147 -22.77 -12.97 24.07
N CYS A 148 -22.86 -11.67 23.82
CA CYS A 148 -23.92 -10.81 24.31
C CYS A 148 -24.86 -10.32 23.20
N ALA A 149 -24.68 -10.79 21.96
CA ALA A 149 -25.58 -10.51 20.86
C ALA A 149 -26.99 -11.05 21.13
N ILE A 150 -28.01 -10.29 20.76
CA ILE A 150 -29.41 -10.68 20.90
C ILE A 150 -30.11 -10.77 19.56
N THR A 151 -31.14 -11.62 19.51
CA THR A 151 -32.16 -11.53 18.44
C THR A 151 -33.31 -10.68 18.97
N TRP A 152 -33.53 -9.51 18.39
CA TRP A 152 -34.53 -8.58 18.85
C TRP A 152 -35.95 -9.10 18.57
N ASP A 153 -36.80 -9.12 19.59
CA ASP A 153 -38.17 -9.68 19.51
C ASP A 153 -39.26 -8.59 19.25
N GLY A 154 -38.87 -7.32 19.22
CA GLY A 154 -39.80 -6.18 19.02
C GLY A 154 -40.66 -5.87 20.20
N GLN A 155 -40.55 -6.55 21.35
CA GLN A 155 -41.41 -6.35 22.51
C GLN A 155 -40.75 -5.53 23.61
N GLN A 156 -39.42 -5.61 23.73
CA GLN A 156 -38.67 -4.85 24.72
C GLN A 156 -37.99 -3.64 24.06
N PRO A 157 -37.92 -2.49 24.77
CA PRO A 157 -37.09 -1.38 24.32
C PRO A 157 -35.66 -1.86 24.08
N LEU A 158 -35.07 -1.49 22.95
CA LEU A 158 -33.70 -1.78 22.63
C LEU A 158 -32.87 -0.50 22.73
N GLU A 159 -31.78 -0.55 23.49
CA GLU A 159 -30.76 0.46 23.48
C GLU A 159 -29.51 -0.12 22.78
N MET A 160 -28.88 0.66 21.92
CA MET A 160 -27.66 0.30 21.22
C MET A 160 -26.62 1.39 21.43
N ASP A 161 -25.34 1.04 21.37
CA ASP A 161 -24.27 2.01 21.46
C ASP A 161 -24.24 2.89 20.21
N GLN A 162 -24.09 4.19 20.41
CA GLN A 162 -23.80 5.17 19.36
C GLN A 162 -22.48 5.85 19.66
N VAL A 163 -21.55 5.77 18.74
CA VAL A 163 -20.21 6.34 18.85
C VAL A 163 -20.20 7.75 18.24
N THR A 164 -19.60 8.68 18.97
CA THR A 164 -19.31 10.05 18.52
C THR A 164 -17.80 10.27 18.54
N LEU A 165 -17.27 10.85 17.48
CA LEU A 165 -15.85 11.20 17.34
C LEU A 165 -15.71 12.70 17.12
N ARG A 166 -14.73 13.34 17.78
CA ARG A 166 -14.39 14.75 17.60
C ARG A 166 -12.96 14.89 17.10
N TYR A 167 -12.80 15.68 16.03
CA TYR A 167 -11.50 15.99 15.41
C TYR A 167 -11.30 17.49 15.45
N SER A 168 -10.18 17.93 16.02
CA SER A 168 -9.85 19.34 16.12
C SER A 168 -8.63 19.66 15.24
N LEU A 169 -8.82 20.55 14.28
CA LEU A 169 -7.76 21.07 13.42
C LEU A 169 -6.75 21.91 14.23
N LEU A 170 -5.52 21.98 13.76
CA LEU A 170 -4.56 22.97 14.24
C LEU A 170 -5.10 24.39 13.97
N PRO A 171 -4.85 25.35 14.87
CA PRO A 171 -5.27 26.72 14.65
C PRO A 171 -4.44 27.42 13.59
N GLY A 172 -5.07 28.28 12.78
CA GLY A 172 -4.37 29.16 11.84
C GLY A 172 -3.93 28.49 10.54
N LEU A 173 -4.45 27.32 10.21
CA LEU A 173 -4.21 26.67 8.91
C LEU A 173 -4.76 27.51 7.76
N LEU A 174 -3.99 27.56 6.66
CA LEU A 174 -4.35 28.30 5.45
C LEU A 174 -4.31 27.36 4.23
N TRP A 175 -5.20 27.61 3.30
CA TRP A 175 -5.08 27.12 1.93
C TRP A 175 -3.92 27.85 1.22
N SER A 176 -3.42 27.28 0.14
CA SER A 176 -2.30 27.86 -0.64
C SER A 176 -2.62 29.23 -1.24
N ASP A 177 -3.89 29.59 -1.39
CA ASP A 177 -4.35 30.92 -1.81
C ASP A 177 -4.48 31.92 -0.65
N GLY A 178 -4.18 31.51 0.58
CA GLY A 178 -4.23 32.32 1.79
C GLY A 178 -5.58 32.40 2.47
N GLN A 179 -6.60 31.69 2.00
CA GLN A 179 -7.89 31.61 2.70
C GLN A 179 -7.78 30.66 3.91
N PRO A 180 -8.51 30.92 5.02
CA PRO A 180 -8.51 30.04 6.17
C PRO A 180 -9.01 28.64 5.82
N LEU A 181 -8.32 27.60 6.32
CA LEU A 181 -8.80 26.22 6.30
C LEU A 181 -9.54 25.96 7.62
N THR A 182 -10.79 25.55 7.53
CA THR A 182 -11.68 25.39 8.68
C THR A 182 -12.39 24.05 8.69
N ALA A 183 -13.09 23.76 9.77
CA ALA A 183 -13.95 22.58 9.90
C ALA A 183 -15.06 22.51 8.84
N ALA A 184 -15.52 23.67 8.30
CA ALA A 184 -16.49 23.71 7.22
C ALA A 184 -15.97 23.03 5.94
N ASP A 185 -14.68 23.16 5.63
CA ASP A 185 -14.04 22.52 4.47
C ASP A 185 -14.07 20.98 4.58
N SER A 186 -13.96 20.43 5.79
CA SER A 186 -14.11 19.00 6.04
C SER A 186 -15.56 18.55 5.90
N VAL A 187 -16.52 19.33 6.39
CA VAL A 187 -17.95 19.04 6.20
C VAL A 187 -18.33 19.09 4.73
N TYR A 188 -17.83 20.07 3.99
CA TYR A 188 -18.01 20.14 2.54
C TYR A 188 -17.43 18.88 1.84
N SER A 189 -16.26 18.43 2.26
CA SER A 189 -15.64 17.20 1.75
C SER A 189 -16.54 15.98 1.96
N PHE A 190 -17.14 15.84 3.16
CA PHE A 190 -18.11 14.79 3.44
C PHE A 190 -19.33 14.89 2.51
N GLN A 191 -19.89 16.06 2.31
CA GLN A 191 -21.05 16.27 1.42
C GLN A 191 -20.73 15.86 -0.02
N ILE A 192 -19.54 16.23 -0.53
CA ILE A 192 -19.07 15.81 -1.85
C ILE A 192 -18.86 14.29 -1.92
N SER A 193 -18.26 13.68 -0.89
CA SER A 193 -18.08 12.23 -0.85
C SER A 193 -19.40 11.47 -0.77
N ALA A 194 -20.42 12.05 -0.13
CA ALA A 194 -21.75 11.48 -0.01
C ALA A 194 -22.59 11.58 -1.30
N ASP A 195 -22.22 12.44 -2.24
CA ASP A 195 -22.89 12.52 -3.54
C ASP A 195 -22.67 11.24 -4.36
N PRO A 196 -23.73 10.66 -4.96
CA PRO A 196 -23.61 9.43 -5.77
C PRO A 196 -22.67 9.55 -6.97
N ALA A 197 -22.37 10.77 -7.45
CA ALA A 197 -21.45 10.99 -8.56
C ALA A 197 -19.97 10.87 -8.14
N THR A 198 -19.67 10.90 -6.84
CA THR A 198 -18.30 10.72 -6.34
C THR A 198 -17.93 9.23 -6.28
N PRO A 199 -16.87 8.78 -6.95
CA PRO A 199 -16.53 7.36 -7.05
C PRO A 199 -15.73 6.86 -5.82
N VAL A 200 -16.35 6.89 -4.64
CA VAL A 200 -15.75 6.44 -3.38
C VAL A 200 -16.60 5.34 -2.74
N SER A 201 -15.96 4.57 -1.84
CA SER A 201 -16.68 3.56 -1.05
C SER A 201 -17.80 4.20 -0.23
N ARG A 202 -18.98 3.60 -0.25
CA ARG A 202 -20.15 4.06 0.51
C ARG A 202 -20.14 3.58 1.97
N ARG A 203 -19.26 2.66 2.32
CA ARG A 203 -19.30 1.95 3.61
C ARG A 203 -19.30 2.90 4.82
N GLN A 204 -18.37 3.84 4.89
CA GLN A 204 -18.28 4.81 6.00
C GLN A 204 -19.42 5.82 5.95
N ILE A 205 -19.76 6.28 4.75
CA ILE A 205 -20.84 7.26 4.53
C ILE A 205 -22.18 6.72 5.02
N GLU A 206 -22.53 5.49 4.65
CA GLU A 206 -23.79 4.83 5.04
C GLU A 206 -23.87 4.55 6.53
N ARG A 207 -22.73 4.34 7.20
CA ARG A 207 -22.64 4.15 8.65
C ARG A 207 -22.55 5.46 9.45
N THR A 208 -22.47 6.58 8.77
CA THR A 208 -22.50 7.92 9.37
C THR A 208 -23.96 8.34 9.58
N ALA A 209 -24.32 8.70 10.80
CA ALA A 209 -25.60 9.29 11.12
C ALA A 209 -25.58 10.80 10.92
N ASP A 210 -24.47 11.46 11.30
CA ASP A 210 -24.27 12.90 11.17
C ASP A 210 -22.77 13.22 11.07
N TYR A 211 -22.43 14.27 10.32
CA TYR A 211 -21.09 14.84 10.22
C TYR A 211 -21.20 16.35 10.14
N ARG A 212 -20.80 17.03 11.21
CA ARG A 212 -21.08 18.45 11.35
C ARG A 212 -19.91 19.24 11.91
N GLN A 213 -19.89 20.50 11.58
CA GLN A 213 -19.05 21.50 12.23
C GLN A 213 -19.62 21.81 13.62
N VAL A 214 -18.76 21.76 14.65
CA VAL A 214 -19.07 22.17 16.02
C VAL A 214 -18.64 23.62 16.25
N ASP A 215 -17.44 23.97 15.79
CA ASP A 215 -16.86 25.31 15.80
C ASP A 215 -15.92 25.50 14.60
N GLU A 216 -15.15 26.56 14.56
CA GLU A 216 -14.28 26.91 13.42
C GLU A 216 -13.24 25.82 13.11
N THR A 217 -12.77 25.08 14.11
CA THR A 217 -11.70 24.07 13.98
C THR A 217 -12.17 22.66 14.27
N THR A 218 -13.36 22.46 14.83
CA THR A 218 -13.81 21.15 15.30
C THR A 218 -14.95 20.60 14.46
N VAL A 219 -14.76 19.37 13.96
CA VAL A 219 -15.82 18.54 13.37
C VAL A 219 -16.19 17.41 14.31
N GLU A 220 -17.47 17.03 14.27
CA GLU A 220 -18.03 15.90 14.99
C GLU A 220 -18.66 14.91 14.02
N TRP A 221 -18.22 13.66 14.11
CA TRP A 221 -18.82 12.52 13.44
C TRP A 221 -19.68 11.73 14.42
N VAL A 222 -20.87 11.34 13.99
CA VAL A 222 -21.78 10.49 14.75
C VAL A 222 -22.09 9.24 13.94
N GLY A 223 -21.84 8.07 14.51
CA GLY A 223 -22.13 6.77 13.90
C GLY A 223 -23.59 6.37 13.96
N LYS A 224 -24.00 5.47 13.07
CA LYS A 224 -25.29 4.76 13.22
C LYS A 224 -25.23 3.88 14.48
N PRO A 225 -26.35 3.69 15.19
CA PRO A 225 -26.38 2.81 16.36
C PRO A 225 -25.88 1.41 16.04
N GLY A 226 -25.04 0.86 16.91
CA GLY A 226 -24.38 -0.44 16.73
C GLY A 226 -23.10 -0.42 15.88
N TYR A 227 -22.71 0.71 15.29
CA TYR A 227 -21.46 0.81 14.58
C TYR A 227 -20.30 1.21 15.50
N HIS A 228 -19.38 0.29 15.69
CA HIS A 228 -18.11 0.53 16.37
C HIS A 228 -16.99 0.52 15.30
N PRO A 229 -16.39 1.66 14.97
CA PRO A 229 -15.35 1.73 13.96
C PRO A 229 -14.03 1.10 14.48
N ASP A 230 -13.45 0.20 13.70
CA ASP A 230 -12.14 -0.40 13.99
C ASP A 230 -11.02 0.64 13.87
N GLU A 231 -11.19 1.60 12.96
CA GLU A 231 -10.23 2.66 12.69
C GLU A 231 -10.94 4.00 12.56
N THR A 232 -10.54 4.96 13.40
CA THR A 232 -11.17 6.29 13.44
C THR A 232 -10.65 7.23 12.37
N SER A 233 -9.42 7.04 11.84
CA SER A 233 -8.81 7.92 10.84
C SER A 233 -9.61 8.05 9.55
N ASN A 234 -10.31 6.99 9.15
CA ASN A 234 -11.14 6.94 7.95
C ASN A 234 -12.49 7.68 8.09
N LEU A 235 -12.78 8.22 9.27
CA LEU A 235 -13.99 8.94 9.60
C LEU A 235 -13.78 10.46 9.73
N PHE A 236 -12.55 10.91 9.43
CA PHE A 236 -12.23 12.30 9.20
C PHE A 236 -12.12 12.57 7.69
N TRP A 237 -13.05 13.33 7.13
CA TRP A 237 -12.98 13.73 5.73
C TRP A 237 -11.97 14.85 5.54
N ALA A 238 -10.86 14.52 4.90
CA ALA A 238 -9.82 15.52 4.63
C ALA A 238 -10.41 16.71 3.87
N PRO A 239 -10.11 17.95 4.29
CA PRO A 239 -10.75 19.16 3.76
C PRO A 239 -10.69 19.29 2.25
N LEU A 240 -11.74 19.82 1.64
CA LEU A 240 -11.80 20.35 0.29
C LEU A 240 -12.12 21.83 0.34
N PRO A 241 -11.56 22.68 -0.55
CA PRO A 241 -11.70 24.14 -0.47
C PRO A 241 -13.12 24.59 -0.82
N GLU A 242 -14.00 24.66 0.17
CA GLU A 242 -15.41 25.05 0.00
C GLU A 242 -15.52 26.40 -0.68
N HIS A 243 -14.71 27.38 -0.26
CA HIS A 243 -14.72 28.74 -0.79
C HIS A 243 -14.47 28.80 -2.31
N ALA A 244 -13.67 27.85 -2.85
CA ALA A 244 -13.34 27.79 -4.27
C ALA A 244 -14.26 26.85 -5.07
N TRP A 245 -14.77 25.77 -4.45
CA TRP A 245 -15.42 24.68 -5.17
C TRP A 245 -16.91 24.52 -4.92
N SER A 246 -17.50 25.24 -3.95
CA SER A 246 -18.94 25.11 -3.62
C SER A 246 -19.90 25.45 -4.76
N GLY A 247 -19.43 26.15 -5.80
CA GLY A 247 -20.18 26.38 -7.03
C GLY A 247 -20.24 25.22 -8.02
N MET A 248 -19.49 24.13 -7.77
CA MET A 248 -19.38 22.97 -8.64
C MET A 248 -20.08 21.76 -8.03
N SER A 249 -20.79 20.97 -8.85
CA SER A 249 -21.29 19.66 -8.42
C SER A 249 -20.16 18.63 -8.29
N ALA A 250 -20.39 17.54 -7.54
CA ALA A 250 -19.44 16.44 -7.40
C ALA A 250 -19.00 15.87 -8.76
N GLY A 251 -19.92 15.74 -9.73
CA GLY A 251 -19.59 15.29 -11.08
C GLY A 251 -18.74 16.30 -11.87
N GLN A 252 -18.90 17.61 -11.63
CA GLN A 252 -18.05 18.62 -12.25
C GLN A 252 -16.64 18.61 -11.67
N LEU A 253 -16.47 18.37 -10.37
CA LEU A 253 -15.16 18.25 -9.74
C LEU A 253 -14.31 17.09 -10.29
N LEU A 254 -14.91 16.06 -10.88
CA LEU A 254 -14.18 14.97 -11.52
C LEU A 254 -13.51 15.39 -12.84
N THR A 255 -13.89 16.53 -13.43
CA THR A 255 -13.43 16.95 -14.75
C THR A 255 -13.00 18.41 -14.83
N SER A 256 -13.20 19.21 -13.78
CA SER A 256 -12.76 20.61 -13.74
C SER A 256 -11.23 20.71 -13.68
N GLU A 257 -10.67 21.69 -14.38
CA GLU A 257 -9.23 21.96 -14.36
C GLU A 257 -8.77 22.38 -12.94
N GLU A 258 -9.61 23.13 -12.23
CA GLU A 258 -9.31 23.64 -10.88
C GLU A 258 -9.12 22.50 -9.86
N SER A 259 -9.87 21.41 -9.99
CA SER A 259 -9.77 20.25 -9.09
C SER A 259 -8.80 19.19 -9.59
N THR A 260 -8.78 18.93 -10.92
CA THR A 260 -8.05 17.78 -11.49
C THR A 260 -6.62 18.09 -11.87
N THR A 261 -6.28 19.38 -12.11
CA THR A 261 -4.97 19.79 -12.61
C THR A 261 -4.25 20.74 -11.67
N ARG A 262 -4.98 21.61 -10.97
CA ARG A 262 -4.43 22.62 -10.06
C ARG A 262 -5.22 22.68 -8.74
N PRO A 263 -5.36 21.57 -8.01
CA PRO A 263 -6.06 21.60 -6.74
C PRO A 263 -5.38 22.56 -5.75
N LEU A 264 -6.20 23.32 -5.01
CA LEU A 264 -5.72 24.04 -3.83
C LEU A 264 -5.40 23.03 -2.72
N GLY A 265 -4.30 23.24 -2.03
CA GLY A 265 -3.87 22.43 -0.90
C GLY A 265 -3.41 23.27 0.27
N TRP A 266 -3.07 22.63 1.37
CA TRP A 266 -2.46 23.23 2.58
C TRP A 266 -1.03 22.75 2.80
N GLY A 267 -0.52 21.90 1.88
CA GLY A 267 0.80 21.29 1.97
C GLY A 267 1.94 22.24 1.64
N PRO A 268 3.18 21.72 1.65
CA PRO A 268 4.40 22.50 1.48
C PRO A 268 4.55 23.11 0.09
N TYR A 269 3.89 22.60 -0.92
CA TYR A 269 3.99 23.08 -2.29
C TYR A 269 2.61 23.28 -2.93
N MET A 270 2.59 24.12 -3.95
CA MET A 270 1.42 24.38 -4.80
C MET A 270 1.74 24.15 -6.28
N ILE A 271 0.78 23.65 -7.04
CA ILE A 271 0.96 23.38 -8.47
C ILE A 271 1.14 24.68 -9.23
N GLU A 272 2.27 24.81 -9.91
CA GLU A 272 2.54 25.92 -10.83
C GLU A 272 2.05 25.58 -12.25
N SER A 273 2.45 24.41 -12.77
CA SER A 273 2.08 23.98 -14.11
C SER A 273 2.10 22.47 -14.26
N TRP A 274 1.29 21.97 -15.19
CA TRP A 274 1.31 20.58 -15.65
C TRP A 274 1.40 20.53 -17.16
N THR A 275 2.54 20.09 -17.68
CA THR A 275 2.74 19.77 -19.10
C THR A 275 2.48 18.28 -19.29
N ARG A 276 1.31 17.95 -19.87
CA ARG A 276 0.89 16.57 -20.07
C ARG A 276 1.93 15.78 -20.88
N GLY A 277 2.21 14.55 -20.42
CA GLY A 277 3.21 13.67 -21.02
C GLY A 277 4.66 14.02 -20.72
N GLU A 278 4.93 15.12 -19.96
CA GLU A 278 6.29 15.58 -19.65
C GLU A 278 6.53 15.70 -18.14
N GLN A 279 5.84 16.65 -17.48
CA GLN A 279 6.11 16.96 -16.08
C GLN A 279 5.01 17.77 -15.39
N ILE A 280 5.00 17.73 -14.05
CA ILE A 280 4.32 18.69 -13.17
C ILE A 280 5.37 19.49 -12.43
N SER A 281 5.24 20.81 -12.42
CA SER A 281 6.09 21.73 -11.66
C SER A 281 5.29 22.33 -10.50
N LEU A 282 5.91 22.33 -9.31
CA LEU A 282 5.35 22.91 -8.10
C LEU A 282 6.35 23.92 -7.52
N VAL A 283 5.82 24.95 -6.86
CA VAL A 283 6.61 25.95 -6.13
C VAL A 283 6.27 25.88 -4.65
N ALA A 284 7.21 26.30 -3.79
CA ALA A 284 7.00 26.35 -2.36
C ALA A 284 5.76 27.20 -2.01
N ASN A 285 4.94 26.68 -1.09
CA ASN A 285 3.73 27.36 -0.61
C ASN A 285 4.09 28.36 0.50
N PRO A 286 3.94 29.66 0.28
CA PRO A 286 4.26 30.66 1.29
C PRO A 286 3.31 30.63 2.50
N ASN A 287 2.15 29.99 2.38
CA ASN A 287 1.13 29.87 3.41
C ASN A 287 1.20 28.53 4.17
N TYR A 288 2.25 27.74 3.93
CA TYR A 288 2.44 26.45 4.60
C TYR A 288 2.61 26.65 6.10
N PHE A 289 1.88 25.89 6.91
CA PHE A 289 1.82 26.08 8.36
C PHE A 289 3.15 25.86 9.08
N ARG A 290 4.11 25.13 8.46
CA ARG A 290 5.49 24.94 8.97
C ARG A 290 6.53 25.82 8.28
N ALA A 291 6.12 26.85 7.52
CA ALA A 291 7.06 27.74 6.85
C ALA A 291 8.01 28.46 7.84
N SER A 292 7.56 28.73 9.09
CA SER A 292 8.41 29.31 10.14
C SER A 292 9.54 28.39 10.60
N GLU A 293 9.49 27.09 10.31
CA GLU A 293 10.54 26.09 10.56
C GLU A 293 11.60 26.06 9.43
N GLY A 294 11.43 26.90 8.41
CA GLY A 294 12.28 26.92 7.21
C GLY A 294 11.95 25.79 6.24
N LEU A 295 10.71 25.33 6.24
CA LEU A 295 10.18 24.31 5.34
C LEU A 295 9.23 24.94 4.30
N PRO A 296 9.17 24.38 3.10
CA PRO A 296 9.99 23.28 2.58
C PRO A 296 11.42 23.71 2.27
N ARG A 297 12.35 22.73 2.13
CA ARG A 297 13.77 22.97 1.86
C ARG A 297 14.09 23.36 0.42
N PHE A 298 13.27 22.95 -0.52
CA PHE A 298 13.41 23.27 -1.94
C PHE A 298 12.42 24.37 -2.34
N ASP A 299 12.85 25.26 -3.23
CA ASP A 299 11.99 26.31 -3.78
C ASP A 299 11.00 25.75 -4.80
N ARG A 300 11.41 24.64 -5.46
CA ARG A 300 10.67 24.00 -6.54
C ARG A 300 10.77 22.48 -6.50
N LEU A 301 9.66 21.81 -6.82
CA LEU A 301 9.64 20.39 -7.16
C LEU A 301 9.28 20.22 -8.65
N VAL A 302 9.87 19.21 -9.28
CA VAL A 302 9.53 18.79 -10.65
C VAL A 302 9.30 17.29 -10.68
N PHE A 303 8.07 16.87 -10.93
CA PHE A 303 7.74 15.46 -11.18
C PHE A 303 7.77 15.21 -12.68
N ARG A 304 8.71 14.37 -13.13
CA ARG A 304 8.90 14.02 -14.56
C ARG A 304 8.37 12.64 -14.86
N PHE A 305 7.77 12.47 -16.02
CA PHE A 305 7.20 11.19 -16.46
C PHE A 305 8.10 10.52 -17.50
N LEU A 306 8.84 9.50 -17.08
CA LEU A 306 9.79 8.79 -17.96
C LEU A 306 9.32 7.39 -18.37
N GLY A 307 8.13 6.97 -17.94
CA GLY A 307 7.59 5.63 -18.14
C GLY A 307 8.12 4.63 -17.12
N GLU A 308 7.49 3.47 -17.05
CA GLU A 308 7.71 2.46 -15.99
C GLU A 308 9.05 1.73 -16.10
N GLN A 309 9.72 1.76 -17.25
CA GLN A 309 10.95 1.00 -17.49
C GLN A 309 12.09 1.51 -16.60
N ALA A 310 12.68 0.61 -15.80
CA ALA A 310 13.74 0.91 -14.86
C ALA A 310 14.97 1.53 -15.54
N ASP A 311 15.43 1.00 -16.66
CA ASP A 311 16.63 1.47 -17.38
C ASP A 311 16.57 2.97 -17.67
N ASN A 312 15.44 3.49 -18.17
CA ASN A 312 15.29 4.91 -18.49
C ASN A 312 15.40 5.78 -17.24
N ASN A 313 14.76 5.35 -16.17
CA ASN A 313 14.72 6.09 -14.91
C ASN A 313 16.07 6.03 -14.18
N LEU A 314 16.75 4.87 -14.15
CA LEU A 314 18.09 4.74 -13.59
C LEU A 314 19.12 5.57 -14.37
N ASN A 315 19.06 5.57 -15.71
CA ASN A 315 19.93 6.42 -16.50
C ASN A 315 19.70 7.91 -16.23
N ALA A 316 18.44 8.34 -16.06
CA ALA A 316 18.11 9.73 -15.70
C ALA A 316 18.68 10.08 -14.30
N LEU A 317 18.57 9.19 -13.32
CA LEU A 317 19.15 9.35 -11.99
C LEU A 317 20.69 9.43 -12.05
N LEU A 318 21.34 8.52 -12.74
CA LEU A 318 22.81 8.47 -12.86
C LEU A 318 23.42 9.65 -13.61
N THR A 319 22.64 10.30 -14.49
CA THR A 319 23.07 11.51 -15.23
C THR A 319 22.68 12.80 -14.54
N GLY A 320 21.97 12.75 -13.39
CA GLY A 320 21.49 13.91 -12.65
C GLY A 320 20.29 14.59 -13.31
N ALA A 321 19.59 13.93 -14.19
CA ALA A 321 18.32 14.41 -14.75
C ALA A 321 17.13 14.17 -13.83
N CYS A 322 17.29 13.28 -12.84
CA CYS A 322 16.43 13.07 -11.69
C CYS A 322 17.28 13.02 -10.43
N ASP A 323 16.70 13.40 -9.30
CA ASP A 323 17.27 13.26 -7.97
C ASP A 323 16.70 12.02 -7.25
N ILE A 324 15.46 11.65 -7.57
CA ILE A 324 14.73 10.51 -7.04
C ILE A 324 14.02 9.78 -8.19
N VAL A 325 13.99 8.46 -8.13
CA VAL A 325 13.12 7.56 -8.91
C VAL A 325 12.17 6.88 -7.95
N ASP A 326 10.87 7.07 -8.15
CA ASP A 326 9.82 6.61 -7.25
C ASP A 326 9.39 5.15 -7.48
N GLN A 327 8.51 4.68 -6.60
CA GLN A 327 7.96 3.32 -6.62
C GLN A 327 7.04 3.01 -7.81
N THR A 328 6.65 3.99 -8.64
CA THR A 328 5.86 3.73 -9.85
C THR A 328 6.70 3.19 -11.00
N THR A 329 8.01 3.18 -10.83
CA THR A 329 8.99 2.59 -11.76
C THR A 329 9.21 1.12 -11.39
N LEU A 330 9.30 0.24 -12.40
CA LEU A 330 9.51 -1.20 -12.21
C LEU A 330 10.99 -1.49 -11.88
N LEU A 331 11.47 -0.98 -10.75
CA LEU A 331 12.86 -1.15 -10.31
C LEU A 331 13.22 -2.60 -9.99
N GLU A 332 12.24 -3.43 -9.71
CA GLU A 332 12.38 -4.87 -9.45
C GLU A 332 12.96 -5.63 -10.66
N ASP A 333 12.79 -5.10 -11.85
CA ASP A 333 13.36 -5.72 -13.07
C ASP A 333 14.89 -5.62 -13.12
N ASN A 334 15.49 -4.70 -12.35
CA ASN A 334 16.92 -4.38 -12.39
C ASN A 334 17.61 -4.56 -11.02
N LEU A 335 17.15 -5.47 -10.16
CA LEU A 335 17.67 -5.64 -8.79
C LEU A 335 19.19 -5.88 -8.73
N ALA A 336 19.74 -6.69 -9.64
CA ALA A 336 21.18 -6.95 -9.67
C ALA A 336 22.01 -5.69 -9.99
N GLU A 337 21.54 -4.86 -10.92
CA GLU A 337 22.16 -3.58 -11.25
C GLU A 337 22.05 -2.60 -10.08
N LEU A 338 20.87 -2.51 -9.45
CA LEU A 338 20.65 -1.68 -8.26
C LEU A 338 21.59 -2.08 -7.11
N ALA A 339 21.76 -3.38 -6.86
CA ALA A 339 22.69 -3.87 -5.85
C ALA A 339 24.14 -3.46 -6.15
N GLN A 340 24.57 -3.57 -7.42
CA GLN A 340 25.89 -3.13 -7.84
C GLN A 340 26.07 -1.61 -7.64
N LEU A 341 25.16 -0.79 -8.17
CA LEU A 341 25.22 0.66 -8.09
C LEU A 341 25.21 1.17 -6.64
N ARG A 342 24.42 0.52 -5.77
CA ARG A 342 24.43 0.77 -4.32
C ARG A 342 25.78 0.45 -3.70
N SER A 343 26.36 -0.71 -4.03
CA SER A 343 27.68 -1.12 -3.50
C SER A 343 28.82 -0.20 -3.93
N GLU A 344 28.70 0.39 -5.12
CA GLU A 344 29.63 1.39 -5.67
C GLU A 344 29.40 2.79 -5.08
N GLY A 345 28.36 3.01 -4.26
CA GLY A 345 28.02 4.32 -3.70
C GLY A 345 27.53 5.34 -4.74
N ARG A 346 27.09 4.87 -5.90
CA ARG A 346 26.62 5.72 -7.01
C ARG A 346 25.20 6.19 -6.86
N LEU A 347 24.40 5.45 -6.08
CA LEU A 347 23.05 5.81 -5.70
C LEU A 347 22.68 5.21 -4.34
N GLN A 348 21.63 5.75 -3.72
CA GLN A 348 20.92 5.12 -2.62
C GLN A 348 19.82 4.24 -3.21
N VAL A 349 19.66 3.03 -2.66
CA VAL A 349 18.49 2.19 -2.89
C VAL A 349 17.75 2.07 -1.57
N LEU A 350 16.54 2.62 -1.56
CA LEU A 350 15.63 2.49 -0.44
C LEU A 350 14.79 1.25 -0.66
N VAL A 351 14.68 0.43 0.36
CA VAL A 351 13.97 -0.84 0.33
C VAL A 351 13.07 -0.92 1.54
N GLY A 352 11.81 -1.18 1.30
CA GLY A 352 10.85 -1.52 2.33
C GLY A 352 10.15 -2.83 1.98
N GLN A 353 9.74 -3.59 2.99
CA GLN A 353 8.88 -4.75 2.79
C GLN A 353 7.42 -4.27 2.78
N GLY A 354 6.75 -4.46 1.65
CA GLY A 354 5.35 -4.06 1.50
C GLY A 354 4.41 -4.92 2.36
N PRO A 355 3.17 -4.47 2.56
CA PRO A 355 2.15 -5.26 3.23
C PRO A 355 1.63 -6.42 2.36
N GLU A 356 2.20 -6.60 1.18
CA GLU A 356 1.91 -7.70 0.26
C GLU A 356 2.93 -8.82 0.47
N TRP A 357 2.46 -10.05 0.65
CA TRP A 357 3.34 -11.21 0.77
C TRP A 357 2.96 -12.31 -0.19
N GLU A 358 3.95 -12.94 -0.78
CA GLU A 358 3.83 -14.14 -1.57
C GLU A 358 3.75 -15.35 -0.64
N GLN A 359 2.85 -16.30 -0.93
CA GLN A 359 2.71 -17.51 -0.13
C GLN A 359 2.41 -18.75 -0.98
N LEU A 360 2.76 -19.92 -0.44
CA LEU A 360 2.37 -21.21 -0.96
C LEU A 360 1.14 -21.71 -0.20
N ASN A 361 0.00 -21.72 -0.87
CA ASN A 361 -1.26 -22.18 -0.30
C ASN A 361 -1.44 -23.69 -0.49
N PHE A 362 -2.03 -24.35 0.50
CA PHE A 362 -2.42 -25.75 0.44
C PHE A 362 -3.90 -25.88 0.10
N GLY A 363 -4.25 -26.67 -0.91
CA GLY A 363 -5.63 -27.10 -1.16
C GLY A 363 -6.03 -28.20 -0.17
N ILE A 364 -6.26 -27.81 1.08
CA ILE A 364 -6.51 -28.75 2.19
C ILE A 364 -7.80 -29.51 1.97
N ARG A 365 -8.89 -28.77 1.67
CA ARG A 365 -10.20 -29.36 1.42
C ARG A 365 -10.76 -28.89 0.09
N PRO A 366 -10.55 -29.65 -1.00
CA PRO A 366 -11.20 -29.40 -2.27
C PRO A 366 -12.72 -29.37 -2.17
N ALA A 367 -13.38 -28.58 -3.02
CA ALA A 367 -14.85 -28.49 -3.04
C ALA A 367 -15.54 -29.85 -3.25
N LEU A 368 -14.89 -30.77 -3.94
CA LEU A 368 -15.39 -32.15 -4.11
C LEU A 368 -15.55 -32.92 -2.79
N TYR A 369 -14.91 -32.50 -1.71
CA TYR A 369 -15.05 -33.14 -0.40
C TYR A 369 -16.26 -32.62 0.40
N ASP A 370 -16.94 -31.57 -0.05
CA ASP A 370 -18.09 -30.99 0.67
C ASP A 370 -19.26 -31.95 0.77
N ALA A 371 -19.41 -32.81 -0.24
CA ALA A 371 -20.40 -33.91 -0.24
C ALA A 371 -19.96 -35.16 0.55
N GLY A 372 -18.78 -35.13 1.17
CA GLY A 372 -18.13 -36.23 1.87
C GLY A 372 -16.96 -36.81 1.08
N TYR A 373 -15.84 -37.03 1.79
CA TYR A 373 -14.65 -37.63 1.20
C TYR A 373 -14.76 -39.17 1.14
N ASN A 374 -14.36 -39.74 -0.01
CA ASN A 374 -14.24 -41.16 -0.19
C ASN A 374 -12.96 -41.49 -0.99
N MET A 375 -11.99 -42.14 -0.34
CA MET A 375 -10.70 -42.46 -0.95
C MET A 375 -10.80 -43.37 -2.18
N TYR A 376 -11.89 -44.12 -2.35
CA TYR A 376 -12.17 -44.98 -3.51
C TYR A 376 -13.02 -44.28 -4.58
N GLY A 377 -13.42 -43.04 -4.37
CA GLY A 377 -14.36 -42.29 -5.21
C GLY A 377 -13.78 -41.74 -6.51
N GLY A 378 -12.52 -42.01 -6.83
CA GLY A 378 -11.84 -41.45 -8.02
C GLY A 378 -11.48 -39.99 -7.93
N TYR A 379 -11.59 -39.39 -6.75
CA TYR A 379 -11.14 -38.01 -6.45
C TYR A 379 -9.65 -37.97 -6.15
N ARG A 380 -9.10 -36.74 -6.11
CA ARG A 380 -7.78 -36.52 -5.50
C ARG A 380 -7.75 -37.12 -4.10
N GLN A 381 -6.69 -37.84 -3.77
CA GLN A 381 -6.50 -38.36 -2.41
C GLN A 381 -6.34 -37.23 -1.42
N ASP A 382 -6.78 -37.43 -0.18
CA ASP A 382 -6.62 -36.44 0.90
C ASP A 382 -5.18 -36.41 1.43
N ILE A 383 -4.32 -35.78 0.65
CA ILE A 383 -2.87 -35.71 0.92
C ILE A 383 -2.55 -34.59 1.92
N LEU A 384 -3.24 -33.43 1.84
CA LEU A 384 -2.82 -32.17 2.43
C LEU A 384 -3.51 -31.81 3.75
N SER A 385 -4.42 -32.66 4.27
CA SER A 385 -5.13 -32.40 5.52
C SER A 385 -4.25 -32.51 6.77
N ASP A 386 -3.19 -33.35 6.73
CA ASP A 386 -2.29 -33.54 7.88
C ASP A 386 -1.33 -32.34 8.03
N ALA A 387 -1.40 -31.65 9.18
CA ALA A 387 -0.53 -30.51 9.46
C ALA A 387 0.97 -30.87 9.47
N ARG A 388 1.34 -32.11 9.88
CA ARG A 388 2.73 -32.57 9.88
C ARG A 388 3.31 -32.61 8.47
N LEU A 389 2.51 -32.97 7.44
CA LEU A 389 2.94 -32.91 6.06
C LEU A 389 3.18 -31.45 5.63
N ARG A 390 2.28 -30.51 5.98
CA ARG A 390 2.45 -29.10 5.66
C ARG A 390 3.68 -28.50 6.37
N GLN A 391 3.92 -28.88 7.63
CA GLN A 391 5.14 -28.52 8.36
C GLN A 391 6.41 -29.13 7.72
N ALA A 392 6.33 -30.36 7.22
CA ALA A 392 7.43 -30.97 6.49
C ALA A 392 7.77 -30.17 5.21
N PHE A 393 6.76 -29.74 4.45
CA PHE A 393 6.97 -28.89 3.29
C PHE A 393 7.66 -27.57 3.68
N ALA A 394 7.26 -26.95 4.78
CA ALA A 394 7.89 -25.72 5.26
C ALA A 394 9.38 -25.90 5.60
N HIS A 395 9.79 -27.05 6.15
CA HIS A 395 11.19 -27.38 6.38
C HIS A 395 11.95 -27.77 5.10
N CYS A 396 11.25 -28.27 4.08
CA CYS A 396 11.86 -28.61 2.80
C CYS A 396 12.10 -27.39 1.91
N LEU A 397 11.53 -26.24 2.20
CA LEU A 397 11.65 -25.04 1.38
C LEU A 397 12.75 -24.10 1.88
N ASP A 398 13.76 -23.87 1.06
CA ASP A 398 14.81 -22.87 1.29
C ASP A 398 14.30 -21.49 0.90
N ARG A 399 13.57 -20.84 1.81
CA ARG A 399 12.97 -19.51 1.59
C ARG A 399 14.02 -18.40 1.57
N GLU A 400 15.12 -18.54 2.31
CA GLU A 400 16.24 -17.59 2.28
C GLU A 400 16.95 -17.64 0.94
N GLY A 401 17.27 -18.86 0.44
CA GLY A 401 17.84 -19.03 -0.90
C GLY A 401 16.91 -18.58 -2.02
N LEU A 402 15.59 -18.76 -1.85
CA LEU A 402 14.58 -18.21 -2.78
C LEU A 402 14.68 -16.69 -2.86
N VAL A 403 14.69 -16.01 -1.72
CA VAL A 403 14.81 -14.54 -1.62
C VAL A 403 16.12 -14.05 -2.24
N GLU A 404 17.24 -14.70 -1.91
CA GLU A 404 18.53 -14.33 -2.49
C GLU A 404 18.54 -14.46 -4.02
N SER A 405 17.93 -15.52 -4.54
CA SER A 405 17.90 -15.77 -5.99
C SER A 405 16.95 -14.85 -6.76
N LEU A 406 15.81 -14.47 -6.16
CA LEU A 406 14.79 -13.66 -6.82
C LEU A 406 14.92 -12.17 -6.54
N LEU A 407 15.35 -11.80 -5.32
CA LEU A 407 15.35 -10.43 -4.84
C LEU A 407 16.76 -9.86 -4.62
N ALA A 408 17.81 -10.55 -5.09
CA ALA A 408 19.21 -10.12 -5.03
C ALA A 408 19.65 -9.62 -3.63
N GLY A 409 19.13 -10.25 -2.56
CA GLY A 409 19.41 -9.91 -1.17
C GLY A 409 18.70 -8.65 -0.64
N PHE A 410 17.78 -8.05 -1.41
CA PHE A 410 17.00 -6.91 -0.93
C PHE A 410 15.80 -7.32 -0.07
N GLY A 411 15.31 -8.54 -0.18
CA GLY A 411 14.16 -9.04 0.54
C GLY A 411 14.51 -9.82 1.81
N GLN A 412 13.48 -10.27 2.50
CA GLN A 412 13.56 -11.21 3.61
C GLN A 412 12.54 -12.32 3.40
N ALA A 413 12.90 -13.53 3.83
CA ALA A 413 11.96 -14.63 3.88
C ALA A 413 10.82 -14.31 4.86
N ALA A 414 9.60 -14.57 4.45
CA ALA A 414 8.45 -14.41 5.33
C ALA A 414 8.29 -15.69 6.18
N ASP A 415 8.13 -15.51 7.47
CA ASP A 415 7.94 -16.59 8.46
C ASP A 415 6.60 -16.51 9.18
N ALA A 416 5.81 -15.47 8.90
CA ALA A 416 4.47 -15.25 9.43
C ALA A 416 3.62 -14.40 8.47
N LEU A 417 2.36 -14.17 8.85
CA LEU A 417 1.41 -13.32 8.09
C LEU A 417 1.78 -11.83 8.09
N LEU A 418 2.50 -11.39 9.11
CA LEU A 418 2.88 -9.99 9.30
C LEU A 418 4.40 -9.84 9.22
N PRO A 419 4.94 -8.78 8.59
CA PRO A 419 6.37 -8.51 8.55
C PRO A 419 6.93 -8.23 9.95
N ALA A 420 8.25 -8.37 10.10
CA ALA A 420 8.92 -8.34 11.41
C ALA A 420 8.77 -7.00 12.15
N ASP A 421 8.61 -5.91 11.43
CA ASP A 421 8.44 -4.54 11.93
C ASP A 421 6.98 -4.15 12.19
N HIS A 422 6.03 -5.03 11.87
CA HIS A 422 4.62 -4.75 12.10
C HIS A 422 4.28 -4.77 13.60
N PRO A 423 3.60 -3.74 14.15
CA PRO A 423 3.32 -3.64 15.60
C PRO A 423 2.43 -4.74 16.17
N LEU A 424 1.62 -5.39 15.34
CA LEU A 424 0.77 -6.52 15.74
C LEU A 424 1.46 -7.88 15.60
N ARG A 425 2.73 -7.90 15.17
CA ARG A 425 3.47 -9.14 15.02
C ARG A 425 3.79 -9.75 16.38
N ALA A 426 3.45 -11.02 16.57
CA ALA A 426 3.84 -11.77 17.75
C ALA A 426 5.35 -12.10 17.73
N ALA A 427 6.01 -11.99 18.89
CA ALA A 427 7.45 -12.17 19.01
C ALA A 427 7.89 -13.65 18.91
N ASP A 428 7.14 -14.56 19.52
CA ASP A 428 7.53 -15.97 19.71
C ASP A 428 6.63 -16.88 18.86
N LEU A 429 6.83 -16.86 17.53
CA LEU A 429 6.11 -17.73 16.61
C LEU A 429 6.90 -19.01 16.31
N PRO A 430 6.25 -20.19 16.17
CA PRO A 430 6.89 -21.38 15.64
C PRO A 430 7.53 -21.10 14.28
N GLY A 431 8.83 -21.33 14.17
CA GLY A 431 9.58 -21.14 12.94
C GLY A 431 9.85 -22.46 12.22
N TYR A 432 10.02 -22.39 10.90
CA TYR A 432 10.34 -23.53 10.05
C TYR A 432 11.63 -23.20 9.24
N PRO A 433 12.82 -23.30 9.88
CA PRO A 433 14.07 -23.13 9.15
C PRO A 433 14.23 -24.22 8.07
N TYR A 434 14.95 -23.90 7.01
CA TYR A 434 15.29 -24.89 5.99
C TYR A 434 16.09 -26.04 6.60
N ASP A 435 15.44 -27.20 6.68
CA ASP A 435 15.99 -28.45 7.21
C ASP A 435 15.33 -29.64 6.50
N PRO A 436 15.85 -30.03 5.31
CA PRO A 436 15.30 -31.15 4.56
C PRO A 436 15.33 -32.48 5.33
N ALA A 437 16.26 -32.66 6.28
CA ALA A 437 16.31 -33.87 7.11
C ALA A 437 15.12 -33.91 8.07
N ARG A 438 14.81 -32.78 8.69
CA ARG A 438 13.62 -32.64 9.53
C ARG A 438 12.32 -32.79 8.73
N GLY A 439 12.31 -32.20 7.50
CA GLY A 439 11.21 -32.39 6.57
C GLY A 439 10.95 -33.85 6.22
N ALA A 440 12.01 -34.59 5.91
CA ALA A 440 11.95 -36.01 5.61
C ALA A 440 11.45 -36.83 6.81
N GLU A 441 11.91 -36.52 8.03
CA GLU A 441 11.43 -37.16 9.26
C GLU A 441 9.92 -36.95 9.48
N LEU A 442 9.42 -35.74 9.29
CA LEU A 442 8.00 -35.43 9.43
C LEU A 442 7.15 -36.12 8.35
N LEU A 443 7.65 -36.26 7.12
CA LEU A 443 6.99 -37.03 6.07
C LEU A 443 6.88 -38.50 6.47
N GLU A 444 7.94 -39.14 7.00
CA GLU A 444 7.90 -40.49 7.53
C GLU A 444 6.86 -40.63 8.67
N GLN A 445 6.83 -39.70 9.62
CA GLN A 445 5.87 -39.68 10.73
C GLN A 445 4.42 -39.50 10.23
N ALA A 446 4.22 -38.82 9.12
CA ALA A 446 2.91 -38.66 8.47
C ALA A 446 2.53 -39.85 7.58
N GLY A 447 3.40 -40.87 7.43
CA GLY A 447 3.13 -42.08 6.68
C GLY A 447 3.57 -42.01 5.21
N TRP A 448 4.41 -41.05 4.84
CA TRP A 448 5.00 -40.92 3.50
C TRP A 448 6.41 -41.50 3.49
N VAL A 449 6.52 -42.77 3.05
CA VAL A 449 7.73 -43.58 3.18
C VAL A 449 8.59 -43.49 1.92
N ASP A 450 9.88 -43.29 2.12
CA ASP A 450 10.90 -43.47 1.09
C ASP A 450 11.32 -44.95 1.08
N HIS A 451 11.11 -45.64 -0.04
CA HIS A 451 11.37 -47.09 -0.17
C HIS A 451 12.73 -47.41 -0.79
N ASP A 452 13.35 -46.49 -1.47
CA ASP A 452 14.59 -46.73 -2.24
C ASP A 452 15.77 -45.82 -1.84
N GLY A 453 15.52 -44.83 -1.00
CA GLY A 453 16.53 -43.85 -0.56
C GLY A 453 16.95 -42.88 -1.65
N ASP A 454 16.20 -42.79 -2.75
CA ASP A 454 16.43 -41.80 -3.82
C ASP A 454 15.43 -40.66 -3.70
N PRO A 455 15.86 -39.47 -3.29
CA PRO A 455 14.99 -38.31 -3.18
C PRO A 455 14.39 -37.85 -4.52
N ALA A 456 14.91 -38.33 -5.67
CA ALA A 456 14.33 -38.05 -6.98
C ALA A 456 13.06 -38.85 -7.24
N THR A 457 12.80 -39.92 -6.47
CA THR A 457 11.55 -40.69 -6.56
C THR A 457 10.55 -40.23 -5.51
N PRO A 458 9.26 -40.08 -5.87
CA PRO A 458 8.26 -39.66 -4.91
C PRO A 458 8.09 -40.69 -3.78
N ARG A 459 8.03 -40.20 -2.54
CA ARG A 459 7.61 -40.99 -1.38
C ARG A 459 6.22 -41.60 -1.61
N GLN A 460 5.91 -42.69 -0.95
CA GLN A 460 4.65 -43.40 -1.11
C GLN A 460 3.87 -43.47 0.19
N ALA A 461 2.57 -43.33 0.11
CA ALA A 461 1.68 -43.48 1.25
C ALA A 461 1.73 -44.90 1.84
N SER A 462 1.86 -44.99 3.16
CA SER A 462 1.85 -46.22 3.94
C SER A 462 1.12 -46.05 5.26
N GLY A 463 -0.06 -46.68 5.40
CA GLY A 463 -0.83 -46.63 6.64
C GLY A 463 -1.56 -45.30 6.90
N ILE A 464 -1.70 -44.44 5.93
CA ILE A 464 -2.47 -43.17 6.04
C ILE A 464 -3.96 -43.51 5.85
N PRO A 465 -4.83 -43.18 6.84
CA PRO A 465 -6.24 -43.62 6.81
C PRO A 465 -7.05 -43.07 5.62
N THR A 466 -6.67 -41.91 5.10
CA THR A 466 -7.35 -41.18 4.05
C THR A 466 -6.71 -41.33 2.66
N VAL A 467 -5.62 -42.09 2.54
CA VAL A 467 -4.85 -42.24 1.31
C VAL A 467 -4.59 -43.69 1.02
N LEU A 468 -4.78 -44.12 -0.23
CA LEU A 468 -4.46 -45.48 -0.67
C LEU A 468 -2.96 -45.77 -0.53
N ASN A 469 -2.63 -46.94 0.06
CA ASN A 469 -1.25 -47.38 0.17
C ASN A 469 -0.58 -47.43 -1.22
N GLY A 470 0.65 -46.96 -1.29
CA GLY A 470 1.43 -46.89 -2.54
C GLY A 470 1.08 -45.67 -3.42
N THR A 471 0.17 -44.77 -2.98
CA THR A 471 -0.05 -43.52 -3.67
C THR A 471 1.22 -42.67 -3.61
N PRO A 472 1.79 -42.19 -4.74
CA PRO A 472 2.95 -41.33 -4.74
C PRO A 472 2.63 -39.95 -4.19
N LEU A 473 3.56 -39.36 -3.46
CA LEU A 473 3.45 -37.97 -3.00
C LEU A 473 3.75 -37.02 -4.17
N SER A 474 2.74 -36.82 -4.99
CA SER A 474 2.78 -35.93 -6.17
C SER A 474 1.70 -34.87 -6.08
N VAL A 475 2.06 -33.62 -6.33
CA VAL A 475 1.18 -32.45 -6.24
C VAL A 475 1.39 -31.50 -7.42
N GLU A 476 0.31 -30.89 -7.90
CA GLU A 476 0.38 -29.81 -8.88
C GLU A 476 0.55 -28.46 -8.15
N LEU A 477 1.49 -27.60 -8.62
CA LEU A 477 1.73 -26.27 -8.09
C LEU A 477 1.24 -25.24 -9.10
N LEU A 478 0.13 -24.59 -8.83
CA LEU A 478 -0.44 -23.55 -9.69
C LEU A 478 0.16 -22.19 -9.37
N THR A 479 0.48 -21.41 -10.40
CA THR A 479 0.81 -20.00 -10.29
C THR A 479 0.57 -19.27 -11.60
N THR A 480 0.80 -17.95 -11.63
CA THR A 480 0.67 -17.19 -12.88
C THR A 480 1.88 -17.41 -13.79
N ASN A 481 1.74 -16.99 -15.06
CA ASN A 481 2.82 -17.03 -16.04
C ASN A 481 3.80 -15.84 -15.95
N ALA A 482 3.76 -15.05 -14.87
CA ALA A 482 4.72 -13.99 -14.62
C ALA A 482 6.14 -14.59 -14.45
N PRO A 483 7.19 -14.03 -15.06
CA PRO A 483 8.53 -14.62 -15.04
C PRO A 483 9.06 -14.89 -13.63
N GLN A 484 8.89 -13.96 -12.69
CA GLN A 484 9.30 -14.11 -11.31
C GLN A 484 8.60 -15.29 -10.62
N ARG A 485 7.28 -15.45 -10.84
CA ARG A 485 6.51 -16.56 -10.29
C ARG A 485 6.87 -17.91 -10.93
N GLN A 486 7.20 -17.91 -12.21
CA GLN A 486 7.72 -19.13 -12.85
C GLN A 486 9.06 -19.56 -12.22
N ALA A 487 10.00 -18.61 -12.03
CA ALA A 487 11.29 -18.90 -11.39
C ALA A 487 11.10 -19.37 -9.94
N SER A 488 10.24 -18.71 -9.18
CA SER A 488 9.89 -19.10 -7.81
C SER A 488 9.30 -20.51 -7.75
N ALA A 489 8.30 -20.81 -8.56
CA ALA A 489 7.64 -22.13 -8.57
C ALA A 489 8.61 -23.26 -8.95
N GLN A 490 9.54 -23.03 -9.87
CA GLN A 490 10.60 -23.99 -10.20
C GLN A 490 11.53 -24.23 -9.02
N TYR A 491 11.99 -23.16 -8.36
CA TYR A 491 12.83 -23.26 -7.18
C TYR A 491 12.16 -24.04 -6.05
N LEU A 492 10.90 -23.75 -5.75
CA LEU A 492 10.10 -24.45 -4.74
C LEU A 492 9.92 -25.94 -5.11
N ALA A 493 9.65 -26.23 -6.38
CA ALA A 493 9.50 -27.62 -6.84
C ALA A 493 10.80 -28.42 -6.72
N GLU A 494 11.97 -27.80 -6.98
CA GLU A 494 13.28 -28.42 -6.81
C GLU A 494 13.57 -28.72 -5.33
N ASN A 495 13.27 -27.79 -4.45
CA ASN A 495 13.41 -27.97 -3.00
C ASN A 495 12.51 -29.11 -2.48
N LEU A 496 11.23 -29.13 -2.87
CA LEU A 496 10.32 -30.20 -2.49
C LEU A 496 10.75 -31.55 -3.01
N ARG A 497 11.30 -31.61 -4.23
CA ARG A 497 11.81 -32.84 -4.82
C ARG A 497 12.99 -33.42 -4.03
N ALA A 498 13.87 -32.56 -3.47
CA ALA A 498 14.94 -33.00 -2.59
C ALA A 498 14.45 -33.69 -1.30
N CYS A 499 13.20 -33.49 -0.91
CA CYS A 499 12.51 -34.21 0.18
C CYS A 499 11.69 -35.43 -0.29
N GLY A 500 11.70 -35.77 -1.57
CA GLY A 500 10.91 -36.86 -2.15
C GLY A 500 9.44 -36.48 -2.42
N VAL A 501 9.18 -35.21 -2.71
CA VAL A 501 7.85 -34.71 -3.12
C VAL A 501 7.90 -34.34 -4.61
N ASP A 502 7.10 -34.98 -5.46
CA ASP A 502 7.01 -34.64 -6.88
C ASP A 502 6.05 -33.45 -7.08
N ALA A 503 6.56 -32.24 -6.88
CA ALA A 503 5.82 -31.02 -7.15
C ALA A 503 5.98 -30.60 -8.63
N ARG A 504 4.86 -30.35 -9.30
CA ARG A 504 4.79 -30.05 -10.74
C ARG A 504 4.24 -28.68 -10.97
N PRO A 505 5.07 -27.67 -11.30
CA PRO A 505 4.60 -26.33 -11.64
C PRO A 505 3.69 -26.33 -12.88
N ARG A 506 2.59 -25.60 -12.78
CA ARG A 506 1.68 -25.30 -13.87
C ARG A 506 1.35 -23.83 -13.89
N TYR A 507 1.56 -23.20 -15.04
CA TYR A 507 1.42 -21.77 -15.23
C TYR A 507 0.11 -21.44 -15.92
N LEU A 508 -0.63 -20.48 -15.38
CA LEU A 508 -1.90 -19.98 -15.87
C LEU A 508 -1.79 -18.47 -16.15
N THR A 509 -2.69 -17.92 -16.94
CA THR A 509 -2.88 -16.48 -16.97
C THR A 509 -3.47 -16.00 -15.64
N SER A 510 -3.32 -14.72 -15.30
CA SER A 510 -3.94 -14.16 -14.09
C SER A 510 -5.48 -14.32 -14.15
N GLU A 511 -6.08 -14.12 -15.32
CA GLU A 511 -7.52 -14.31 -15.52
C GLU A 511 -7.99 -15.75 -15.23
N GLU A 512 -7.22 -16.74 -15.68
CA GLU A 512 -7.52 -18.17 -15.42
C GLU A 512 -7.31 -18.53 -13.96
N LEU A 513 -6.19 -18.08 -13.34
CA LEU A 513 -5.87 -18.43 -11.96
C LEU A 513 -6.89 -17.83 -10.98
N TYR A 514 -7.25 -16.56 -11.15
CA TYR A 514 -8.16 -15.83 -10.27
C TYR A 514 -9.63 -15.87 -10.74
N ALA A 515 -9.98 -16.76 -11.67
CA ALA A 515 -11.36 -16.93 -12.09
C ALA A 515 -12.27 -17.27 -10.91
N SER A 516 -13.48 -16.73 -10.93
CA SER A 516 -14.47 -16.94 -9.86
C SER A 516 -14.86 -18.41 -9.71
N GLY A 517 -15.21 -18.81 -8.49
CA GLY A 517 -15.80 -20.12 -8.23
C GLY A 517 -17.20 -20.28 -8.87
N PRO A 518 -17.68 -21.50 -9.04
CA PRO A 518 -17.03 -22.78 -8.69
C PRO A 518 -16.00 -23.28 -9.72
N GLN A 519 -15.90 -22.69 -10.93
CA GLN A 519 -15.04 -23.18 -12.01
C GLN A 519 -13.58 -22.72 -11.88
N GLY A 520 -13.33 -21.58 -11.24
CA GLY A 520 -11.99 -21.08 -11.04
C GLY A 520 -11.15 -21.99 -10.14
N PRO A 521 -9.85 -22.18 -10.44
CA PRO A 521 -9.03 -23.14 -9.70
C PRO A 521 -8.85 -22.74 -8.22
N LEU A 522 -8.66 -21.47 -7.89
CA LEU A 522 -8.50 -21.00 -6.51
C LEU A 522 -9.84 -20.94 -5.79
N PHE A 523 -10.75 -20.10 -6.26
CA PHE A 523 -12.04 -19.87 -5.60
C PHE A 523 -13.04 -21.03 -5.75
N GLY A 524 -12.79 -21.95 -6.68
CA GLY A 524 -13.48 -23.24 -6.77
C GLY A 524 -12.80 -24.35 -5.96
N ARG A 525 -11.72 -24.06 -5.22
CA ARG A 525 -10.93 -25.02 -4.41
C ARG A 525 -10.54 -26.27 -5.19
N GLN A 526 -9.92 -26.05 -6.39
CA GLN A 526 -9.57 -27.12 -7.35
C GLN A 526 -8.06 -27.19 -7.60
N PHE A 527 -7.24 -27.12 -6.55
CA PHE A 527 -5.78 -27.14 -6.64
C PHE A 527 -5.16 -28.00 -5.53
N ASP A 528 -3.92 -28.41 -5.72
CA ASP A 528 -3.09 -29.03 -4.67
C ASP A 528 -2.29 -27.96 -3.94
N LEU A 529 -1.37 -27.31 -4.65
CA LEU A 529 -0.62 -26.16 -4.17
C LEU A 529 -0.90 -24.96 -5.08
N ALA A 530 -0.92 -23.76 -4.51
CA ALA A 530 -1.04 -22.54 -5.30
C ALA A 530 -0.14 -21.45 -4.72
N GLN A 531 0.67 -20.83 -5.59
CA GLN A 531 1.53 -19.69 -5.23
C GLN A 531 0.94 -18.40 -5.79
N PHE A 532 0.69 -17.45 -4.90
CA PHE A 532 0.26 -16.09 -5.22
C PHE A 532 0.35 -15.19 -4.00
N ALA A 533 0.15 -13.88 -4.17
CA ALA A 533 0.25 -12.89 -3.11
C ALA A 533 -1.11 -12.49 -2.54
N TRP A 534 -1.12 -12.20 -1.25
CA TRP A 534 -2.16 -11.43 -0.58
C TRP A 534 -1.59 -10.09 -0.13
N GLN A 535 -2.47 -9.10 0.02
CA GLN A 535 -2.14 -7.82 0.61
C GLN A 535 -2.83 -7.69 1.98
N ALA A 536 -2.05 -7.39 3.03
CA ALA A 536 -2.56 -6.99 4.32
C ALA A 536 -2.88 -5.49 4.35
N SER A 537 -3.85 -5.12 5.18
CA SER A 537 -4.03 -3.75 5.65
C SER A 537 -3.20 -3.53 6.93
N THR A 538 -3.45 -2.45 7.66
CA THR A 538 -2.88 -2.19 8.99
C THR A 538 -3.33 -3.21 10.05
N GLY A 539 -4.39 -3.99 9.77
CA GLY A 539 -4.94 -5.01 10.65
C GLY A 539 -4.37 -6.41 10.43
N LEU A 540 -4.71 -7.33 11.32
CA LEU A 540 -4.31 -8.73 11.25
C LEU A 540 -5.17 -9.48 10.22
N PRO A 541 -4.58 -10.11 9.16
CA PRO A 541 -5.33 -10.72 8.06
C PRO A 541 -5.80 -12.17 8.36
N CYS A 542 -6.12 -12.50 9.62
CA CYS A 542 -6.53 -13.86 10.00
C CYS A 542 -7.83 -14.32 9.33
N PHE A 543 -8.71 -13.38 8.95
CA PHE A 543 -9.96 -13.68 8.25
C PHE A 543 -9.75 -14.48 6.95
N LEU A 544 -8.57 -14.35 6.32
CA LEU A 544 -8.22 -15.10 5.10
C LEU A 544 -8.27 -16.63 5.29
N PHE A 545 -8.28 -17.10 6.54
CA PHE A 545 -8.23 -18.53 6.86
C PHE A 545 -9.35 -18.99 7.80
N THR A 546 -10.35 -18.15 8.11
CA THR A 546 -11.50 -18.58 8.91
C THR A 546 -12.42 -19.50 8.13
N SER A 547 -13.10 -20.39 8.84
CA SER A 547 -14.04 -21.38 8.24
C SER A 547 -15.19 -20.70 7.50
N GLU A 548 -15.67 -19.55 7.97
CA GLU A 548 -16.72 -18.76 7.35
C GLU A 548 -16.33 -18.25 5.95
N GLN A 549 -15.04 -17.98 5.75
CA GLN A 549 -14.50 -17.48 4.49
C GLN A 549 -14.17 -18.58 3.48
N VAL A 550 -14.50 -19.84 3.75
CA VAL A 550 -14.34 -20.93 2.77
C VAL A 550 -15.33 -20.71 1.62
N PRO A 551 -14.88 -20.54 0.36
CA PRO A 551 -15.78 -20.33 -0.77
C PRO A 551 -16.58 -21.60 -1.05
N ASP A 552 -17.90 -21.50 -1.01
CA ASP A 552 -18.84 -22.58 -1.28
C ASP A 552 -20.15 -22.08 -1.91
N GLN A 553 -21.11 -22.98 -2.11
CA GLN A 553 -22.41 -22.63 -2.67
C GLN A 553 -23.23 -21.71 -1.73
N GLY A 554 -23.02 -21.78 -0.42
CA GLY A 554 -23.78 -21.02 0.58
C GLY A 554 -23.44 -19.53 0.54
N ASN A 555 -22.15 -19.19 0.28
CA ASN A 555 -21.68 -17.81 0.13
C ASN A 555 -21.47 -17.39 -1.33
N ASN A 556 -22.06 -18.09 -2.30
CA ASN A 556 -21.93 -17.83 -3.74
C ASN A 556 -20.46 -17.82 -4.22
N TRP A 557 -19.59 -18.60 -3.61
CA TRP A 557 -18.16 -18.70 -3.90
C TRP A 557 -17.39 -17.40 -3.70
N LEU A 558 -17.87 -16.52 -2.82
CA LEU A 558 -17.26 -15.21 -2.54
C LEU A 558 -16.27 -15.25 -1.38
N GLY A 559 -16.09 -16.40 -0.72
CA GLY A 559 -15.12 -16.55 0.35
C GLY A 559 -13.67 -16.47 -0.13
N VAL A 560 -12.75 -16.08 0.75
CA VAL A 560 -11.32 -15.88 0.46
C VAL A 560 -10.43 -16.99 1.00
N ASN A 561 -10.94 -17.86 1.88
CA ASN A 561 -10.22 -19.04 2.39
C ASN A 561 -10.21 -20.16 1.35
N ILE A 562 -9.46 -19.98 0.30
CA ILE A 562 -9.38 -20.92 -0.82
C ILE A 562 -8.81 -22.30 -0.42
N SER A 563 -8.09 -22.37 0.70
CA SER A 563 -7.52 -23.64 1.19
C SER A 563 -8.58 -24.65 1.63
N GLY A 564 -9.80 -24.19 1.97
CA GLY A 564 -10.80 -24.98 2.65
C GLY A 564 -10.40 -25.40 4.06
N PHE A 565 -9.41 -24.69 4.66
CA PHE A 565 -9.00 -24.89 6.04
C PHE A 565 -10.16 -24.55 6.99
N ALA A 566 -10.39 -25.39 7.99
CA ALA A 566 -11.43 -25.18 8.99
C ALA A 566 -10.92 -25.60 10.38
N SER A 567 -10.91 -24.66 11.31
CA SER A 567 -10.45 -24.90 12.68
C SER A 567 -11.22 -23.99 13.64
N GLU A 568 -12.10 -24.57 14.46
CA GLU A 568 -12.84 -23.82 15.48
C GLU A 568 -11.92 -23.03 16.44
N ALA A 569 -10.72 -23.56 16.75
CA ALA A 569 -9.77 -22.88 17.60
C ALA A 569 -9.23 -21.61 16.91
N PHE A 570 -8.90 -21.73 15.61
CA PHE A 570 -8.45 -20.60 14.81
C PHE A 570 -9.54 -19.54 14.64
N ASP A 571 -10.77 -19.98 14.34
CA ASP A 571 -11.93 -19.09 14.14
C ASP A 571 -12.19 -18.25 15.40
N ARG A 572 -12.20 -18.91 16.58
CA ARG A 572 -12.37 -18.21 17.87
C ARG A 572 -11.21 -17.25 18.16
N ALA A 573 -9.97 -17.67 17.91
CA ALA A 573 -8.81 -16.82 18.12
C ALA A 573 -8.82 -15.59 17.16
N CYS A 574 -9.20 -15.77 15.89
CA CYS A 574 -9.34 -14.67 14.95
C CYS A 574 -10.44 -13.68 15.37
N ALA A 575 -11.59 -14.17 15.79
CA ALA A 575 -12.66 -13.32 16.31
C ALA A 575 -12.24 -12.54 17.57
N ALA A 576 -11.49 -13.17 18.49
CA ALA A 576 -10.94 -12.49 19.66
C ALA A 576 -9.91 -11.41 19.26
N ALA A 577 -8.97 -11.76 18.37
CA ALA A 577 -7.88 -10.89 17.92
C ALA A 577 -8.35 -9.65 17.15
N THR A 578 -9.53 -9.72 16.52
CA THR A 578 -10.12 -8.63 15.73
C THR A 578 -11.25 -7.90 16.47
N SER A 579 -11.56 -8.28 17.72
CA SER A 579 -12.56 -7.59 18.53
C SER A 579 -12.06 -6.21 19.00
N PRO A 580 -12.96 -5.24 19.27
CA PRO A 580 -12.57 -3.92 19.77
C PRO A 580 -11.78 -3.93 21.09
N GLY A 581 -11.89 -5.00 21.86
CA GLY A 581 -11.16 -5.20 23.14
C GLY A 581 -9.97 -6.14 23.05
N ALA A 582 -9.50 -6.48 21.82
CA ALA A 582 -8.44 -7.44 21.61
C ALA A 582 -7.14 -7.07 22.34
N THR A 583 -6.58 -8.02 23.06
CA THR A 583 -5.28 -7.89 23.71
C THR A 583 -4.15 -8.35 22.77
N ASP A 584 -2.90 -8.04 23.15
CA ASP A 584 -1.73 -8.54 22.39
C ASP A 584 -1.64 -10.07 22.46
N GLU A 585 -2.12 -10.70 23.54
CA GLU A 585 -2.17 -12.16 23.67
C GLU A 585 -3.19 -12.78 22.70
N ASP A 586 -4.37 -12.16 22.52
CA ASP A 586 -5.37 -12.61 21.54
C ASP A 586 -4.79 -12.59 20.13
N ARG A 587 -4.06 -11.51 19.81
CA ARG A 587 -3.39 -11.35 18.51
C ARG A 587 -2.23 -12.33 18.32
N ALA A 588 -1.49 -12.63 19.40
CA ALA A 588 -0.41 -13.60 19.36
C ALA A 588 -0.93 -15.04 19.19
N GLU A 589 -2.05 -15.40 19.86
CA GLU A 589 -2.63 -16.72 19.78
C GLU A 589 -3.04 -17.11 18.36
N VAL A 590 -3.73 -16.24 17.65
CA VAL A 590 -4.15 -16.56 16.27
C VAL A 590 -2.95 -16.71 15.32
N GLN A 591 -1.89 -15.92 15.50
CA GLN A 591 -0.66 -16.05 14.71
C GLN A 591 0.08 -17.36 15.04
N ARG A 592 0.11 -17.76 16.31
CA ARG A 592 0.67 -19.04 16.74
C ARG A 592 -0.08 -20.21 16.11
N LEU A 593 -1.42 -20.18 16.17
CA LEU A 593 -2.29 -21.19 15.54
C LEU A 593 -2.10 -21.26 14.02
N PHE A 594 -1.95 -20.11 13.35
CA PHE A 594 -1.62 -20.09 11.94
C PHE A 594 -0.31 -20.83 11.65
N ASN A 595 0.75 -20.48 12.37
CA ASN A 595 2.07 -21.10 12.17
C ASN A 595 2.06 -22.60 12.55
N GLU A 596 1.33 -23.02 13.57
CA GLU A 596 1.23 -24.44 13.95
C GLU A 596 0.44 -25.28 12.93
N GLN A 597 -0.63 -24.73 12.36
CA GLN A 597 -1.53 -25.45 11.48
C GLN A 597 -1.18 -25.25 10.00
N LEU A 598 -0.45 -24.21 9.66
CA LEU A 598 0.06 -23.88 8.32
C LEU A 598 -0.96 -24.09 7.19
N PRO A 599 -2.05 -23.34 7.12
CA PRO A 599 -2.93 -23.39 5.97
C PRO A 599 -2.26 -22.87 4.69
N ALA A 600 -1.22 -22.07 4.84
CA ALA A 600 -0.30 -21.60 3.81
C ALA A 600 1.10 -21.41 4.40
N ILE A 601 2.13 -21.43 3.58
CA ILE A 601 3.51 -21.09 3.94
C ILE A 601 3.81 -19.71 3.36
N PRO A 602 4.04 -18.68 4.19
CA PRO A 602 4.57 -17.41 3.73
C PRO A 602 5.98 -17.61 3.14
N LEU A 603 6.25 -17.01 1.98
CA LEU A 603 7.51 -17.15 1.25
C LEU A 603 8.39 -15.92 1.38
N TYR A 604 7.89 -14.76 0.96
CA TYR A 604 8.59 -13.48 1.06
C TYR A 604 7.58 -12.33 0.99
N TYR A 605 8.00 -11.16 1.48
CA TYR A 605 7.24 -9.91 1.32
C TYR A 605 7.68 -9.23 0.02
N HIS A 606 6.71 -8.67 -0.72
CA HIS A 606 7.00 -7.90 -1.91
C HIS A 606 7.75 -6.61 -1.53
N LEU A 607 8.71 -6.25 -2.36
CA LEU A 607 9.52 -5.07 -2.13
C LEU A 607 8.75 -3.80 -2.54
N LYS A 608 8.95 -2.75 -1.77
CA LYS A 608 8.79 -1.38 -2.21
C LYS A 608 10.19 -0.84 -2.47
N LEU A 609 10.43 -0.28 -3.63
CA LEU A 609 11.73 0.21 -4.04
C LEU A 609 11.66 1.66 -4.50
N ALA A 610 12.61 2.46 -4.06
CA ALA A 610 12.89 3.77 -4.61
C ALA A 610 14.41 3.93 -4.73
N ALA A 611 14.87 4.74 -5.68
CA ALA A 611 16.29 5.03 -5.84
C ALA A 611 16.51 6.55 -5.82
N ALA A 612 17.63 6.98 -5.24
CA ALA A 612 17.95 8.38 -5.11
C ALA A 612 19.43 8.66 -5.31
N ARG A 613 19.76 9.92 -5.59
CA ARG A 613 21.15 10.40 -5.61
C ARG A 613 21.84 10.10 -4.26
N PRO A 614 23.17 9.86 -4.24
CA PRO A 614 23.84 9.34 -3.06
C PRO A 614 23.92 10.33 -1.90
N ASP A 615 23.78 11.64 -2.15
CA ASP A 615 23.86 12.71 -1.17
C ASP A 615 22.48 13.27 -0.76
N LEU A 616 21.37 12.59 -1.12
CA LEU A 616 20.02 12.93 -0.65
C LEU A 616 19.85 12.45 0.79
N CYS A 617 19.14 13.23 1.61
CA CYS A 617 18.73 12.86 2.96
C CYS A 617 17.25 13.16 3.20
N GLY A 618 16.72 12.58 4.28
CA GLY A 618 15.31 12.74 4.65
C GLY A 618 14.35 11.77 3.94
N LEU A 619 14.74 11.17 2.82
CA LEU A 619 13.90 10.19 2.14
C LEU A 619 13.97 8.84 2.89
N SER A 620 12.82 8.35 3.31
CA SER A 620 12.65 7.04 3.91
C SER A 620 11.49 6.31 3.26
N LEU A 621 11.61 4.99 3.14
CA LEU A 621 10.56 4.17 2.58
C LEU A 621 9.78 3.50 3.71
N ASP A 622 8.70 4.13 4.13
CA ASP A 622 7.75 3.52 5.05
C ASP A 622 6.74 2.69 4.26
N THR A 623 6.67 1.42 4.57
CA THR A 623 5.81 0.48 3.84
C THR A 623 4.34 0.63 4.19
N SER A 624 4.04 1.20 5.36
CA SER A 624 2.69 1.52 5.80
C SER A 624 2.17 2.85 5.27
N ALA A 625 3.08 3.75 4.84
CA ALA A 625 2.73 5.06 4.29
C ALA A 625 2.11 4.92 2.89
N ARG A 626 1.28 5.88 2.54
CA ARG A 626 0.61 5.99 1.24
C ARG A 626 1.59 6.22 0.10
N SER A 627 2.65 6.99 0.39
CA SER A 627 3.73 7.34 -0.51
C SER A 627 5.02 7.50 0.27
N GLU A 628 6.18 7.39 -0.38
CA GLU A 628 7.50 7.71 0.17
C GLU A 628 7.74 9.20 0.39
N PHE A 629 6.80 10.03 -0.03
CA PHE A 629 6.93 11.50 0.01
C PHE A 629 6.13 12.15 1.15
N ALA A 630 5.73 11.37 2.17
CA ALA A 630 5.00 11.90 3.33
C ALA A 630 5.74 13.05 4.07
N ASN A 631 7.09 13.13 3.95
CA ASN A 631 7.90 14.19 4.52
C ASN A 631 8.69 14.95 3.42
N ILE A 632 8.07 15.20 2.27
CA ILE A 632 8.71 15.79 1.10
C ILE A 632 9.27 17.19 1.38
N GLU A 633 8.70 17.92 2.32
CA GLU A 633 9.12 19.26 2.75
C GLU A 633 10.49 19.26 3.46
N ALA A 634 10.84 18.12 4.08
CA ALA A 634 12.07 17.97 4.86
C ALA A 634 13.22 17.34 4.05
N LEU A 635 12.98 16.91 2.82
CA LEU A 635 14.04 16.37 1.95
C LEU A 635 15.11 17.43 1.68
N ASP A 636 16.38 16.99 1.66
CA ASP A 636 17.51 17.85 1.37
C ASP A 636 18.64 17.07 0.67
N TYR A 637 19.65 17.76 0.11
CA TYR A 637 20.83 17.11 -0.44
C TYR A 637 22.11 17.93 -0.27
N GLY A 638 23.25 17.25 -0.38
CA GLY A 638 24.58 17.86 -0.30
C GLY A 638 24.84 18.45 1.08
N GLU A 639 25.24 19.75 1.13
CA GLU A 639 25.57 20.42 2.39
C GLU A 639 24.36 20.58 3.33
N GLY A 640 23.14 20.63 2.80
CA GLY A 640 21.90 20.68 3.59
C GLY A 640 21.67 19.46 4.47
N CYS A 641 22.28 18.30 4.13
CA CYS A 641 22.20 17.08 4.92
C CYS A 641 23.14 17.06 6.15
N GLN A 642 23.99 18.07 6.32
CA GLN A 642 24.97 18.11 7.40
C GLN A 642 24.54 18.99 8.59
N GLN A 643 23.37 19.62 8.48
CA GLN A 643 22.77 20.44 9.51
C GLN A 643 21.73 19.66 10.33
#